data_1ba5b79babc60e184fa93691431647ef
#
_entry.id   1ba5b79babc60e184fa93691431647ef
#
_cell.length_a   1.000
_cell.length_b   1.000
_cell.length_c   1.000
_cell.angle_alpha   90.00
_cell.angle_beta   90.00
_cell.angle_gamma   90.00
#
_symmetry.space_group_name_H-M   'P 1'
#
loop_
_entity.id
_entity.type
_entity.pdbx_description
1 polymer ?
#
loop_
_entity_poly.entity_id
_entity_poly.type
_entity_poly.pdbx_seq_one_letter_code
_entity_poly.pdbx_strand_id
1 'polypeptide(L)'
;MPFVLQKESSVPELDSIIRLYRHERTGARLLSVINKDENKVFGISFRTPPERNNGVVHIIEHSTLCGSRKYPVKEPFVELMKGSLNTFLNAITFEDKTCYPVASTNLKDFYNLIDVYLDAVFYPNLTEYTFMQEGWHYEVDPVTRELSYKGVVFNEMKGAYSDPDSLHDHLCKCSLFPDTCYGLDSGGDPLEIPTLSYEEFIAYHKKYYHPSNSFIYFYGDDDPEKRLSFMDEWLSPFEAASIDSLPAIQQTFPEPLLIKRNFQANSKEAAKAYTAVNWMLYEHGDMLLSMQALVLFHILTGTPASPLRKALIESGLGEDIAGFGFYEEMRQTAFSIGLKGVEPHNLAKVEELIFSTLERLACDGIDPDTIAASLNTIEFALRERNTGSFPRGLAIMLDALNDWLYDLDPISALSFAEPLEQTKRAAKENHRLFSELINSLILKNKHRSTVRFLPSSGLKNEREEAEKAMLTLARASLDDEALRKIEDTAKNLKELQDKPDSPEALATIPVLSLDDIPGEAPVLPSEPLESATEEFKGSGIYGYYHELSTSGILYLDLGFGFGKLPSRLLPYVSLLGRFLIETGTEKYDFVQLIQRIGMHTGGIRSMVISTTHWSEHRPVPWFFLRAKALPEKVGILSDILLDILTSAQLDNRERVRQIVLEEKAQAEAMLIPASARIVGLRLRSRFNSAYWASERLMGIERLFFLRKLLRNIEEDWPSVLSEIREVHSELIRRDNLLVNITSDKAILEASAESILRIAQSLPMQAMLAQSLPHRSFPQLDSWVNEASRACYPSFPQGHENSSPKNEDAHSARIPFETIELQTQVNSVGMIMPLKGLDPIAGGALAATKYLDTSYLWEQIRVIGGAYGGFSSLDLASALLMFLSYRDPNFNQTIEAYRKVATFLESCNLPREEIQKSIIGTIGDMDAYQLPDAKGFNALMNILAGYTQETRQHIRDQILAANMDDFRSFGKLLSEALDRSMIVVMTSPEQAEKALSTLPAPIARLSLQ
;
A
#
# COMPACT_ATOMS: atom_id res chain seq x y z
N MET A 1 -32.02 -12.61 24.58
CA MET A 1 -30.84 -12.87 23.73
C MET A 1 -29.71 -13.32 24.63
N PRO A 2 -28.90 -14.26 24.24
CA PRO A 2 -27.82 -14.81 25.10
C PRO A 2 -26.56 -13.90 25.17
N PHE A 3 -26.66 -12.67 24.69
CA PHE A 3 -25.63 -11.64 24.86
C PHE A 3 -25.95 -10.74 26.05
N VAL A 4 -25.00 -10.63 26.98
CA VAL A 4 -25.08 -9.73 28.13
C VAL A 4 -24.24 -8.49 27.85
N LEU A 5 -24.86 -7.33 27.94
CA LEU A 5 -24.18 -6.03 27.86
C LEU A 5 -23.25 -5.89 29.06
N GLN A 6 -21.97 -5.78 28.81
CA GLN A 6 -20.93 -5.57 29.83
C GLN A 6 -20.68 -4.09 30.07
N LYS A 7 -20.64 -3.30 28.99
CA LYS A 7 -20.35 -1.86 29.03
C LYS A 7 -20.97 -1.15 27.84
N GLU A 8 -21.46 0.08 28.07
CA GLU A 8 -21.87 1.02 27.02
C GLU A 8 -21.21 2.36 27.28
N SER A 9 -20.75 3.03 26.25
CA SER A 9 -20.20 4.39 26.32
C SER A 9 -20.48 5.15 25.04
N SER A 10 -20.77 6.46 25.19
CA SER A 10 -20.71 7.39 24.07
C SER A 10 -19.27 7.88 23.92
N VAL A 11 -18.73 7.80 22.71
CA VAL A 11 -17.39 8.29 22.34
C VAL A 11 -17.59 9.38 21.29
N PRO A 12 -17.78 10.65 21.74
CA PRO A 12 -18.11 11.76 20.86
C PRO A 12 -17.05 12.03 19.77
N GLU A 13 -15.78 11.80 20.09
CA GLU A 13 -14.66 11.96 19.16
C GLU A 13 -14.69 10.98 17.98
N LEU A 14 -15.48 9.90 18.08
CA LEU A 14 -15.75 8.94 16.99
C LEU A 14 -17.18 9.07 16.43
N ASP A 15 -17.96 10.04 16.94
CA ASP A 15 -19.41 10.16 16.66
C ASP A 15 -20.12 8.80 16.79
N SER A 16 -19.81 8.05 17.87
CA SER A 16 -20.25 6.66 18.01
C SER A 16 -20.75 6.35 19.42
N ILE A 17 -21.70 5.41 19.49
CA ILE A 17 -22.06 4.69 20.72
C ILE A 17 -21.39 3.32 20.64
N ILE A 18 -20.65 2.95 21.65
CA ILE A 18 -19.90 1.68 21.68
C ILE A 18 -20.47 0.79 22.79
N ARG A 19 -20.79 -0.45 22.42
CA ARG A 19 -21.33 -1.46 23.33
C ARG A 19 -20.44 -2.69 23.32
N LEU A 20 -20.01 -3.14 24.51
CA LEU A 20 -19.29 -4.38 24.72
C LEU A 20 -20.24 -5.44 25.27
N TYR A 21 -20.34 -6.55 24.58
CA TYR A 21 -21.16 -7.69 24.94
C TYR A 21 -20.33 -8.95 25.19
N ARG A 22 -20.90 -9.86 26.00
CA ARG A 22 -20.38 -11.21 26.18
C ARG A 22 -21.49 -12.23 25.92
N HIS A 23 -21.20 -13.24 25.12
CA HIS A 23 -22.11 -14.33 24.86
C HIS A 23 -22.10 -15.33 26.03
N GLU A 24 -23.27 -15.59 26.65
CA GLU A 24 -23.36 -16.36 27.90
C GLU A 24 -22.85 -17.79 27.76
N ARG A 25 -23.16 -18.45 26.65
CA ARG A 25 -22.88 -19.88 26.46
C ARG A 25 -21.42 -20.13 26.11
N THR A 26 -20.83 -19.33 25.25
CA THR A 26 -19.48 -19.54 24.71
C THR A 26 -18.42 -18.67 25.35
N GLY A 27 -18.83 -17.57 25.98
CA GLY A 27 -17.92 -16.55 26.48
C GLY A 27 -17.32 -15.65 25.41
N ALA A 28 -17.77 -15.78 24.16
CA ALA A 28 -17.32 -14.91 23.05
C ALA A 28 -17.59 -13.45 23.36
N ARG A 29 -16.69 -12.57 22.92
CA ARG A 29 -16.74 -11.12 23.16
C ARG A 29 -17.16 -10.42 21.89
N LEU A 30 -18.06 -9.42 21.99
CA LEU A 30 -18.50 -8.65 20.84
C LEU A 30 -18.48 -7.16 21.16
N LEU A 31 -17.76 -6.40 20.34
CA LEU A 31 -17.70 -4.94 20.36
C LEU A 31 -18.54 -4.38 19.21
N SER A 32 -19.61 -3.65 19.54
CA SER A 32 -20.52 -3.03 18.58
C SER A 32 -20.35 -1.52 18.60
N VAL A 33 -19.74 -0.96 17.53
CA VAL A 33 -19.56 0.48 17.30
C VAL A 33 -20.68 0.95 16.39
N ILE A 34 -21.55 1.81 16.92
CA ILE A 34 -22.80 2.26 16.27
C ILE A 34 -22.62 3.72 15.88
N ASN A 35 -22.71 4.03 14.59
CA ASN A 35 -22.61 5.38 14.04
C ASN A 35 -23.39 5.50 12.72
N LYS A 36 -23.13 6.56 11.93
CA LYS A 36 -23.82 6.84 10.66
C LYS A 36 -22.98 6.54 9.42
N ASP A 37 -21.83 5.89 9.58
CA ASP A 37 -20.97 5.54 8.44
C ASP A 37 -21.62 4.40 7.65
N GLU A 38 -21.90 4.65 6.38
CA GLU A 38 -22.45 3.65 5.47
C GLU A 38 -21.49 2.50 5.15
N ASN A 39 -20.15 2.71 5.32
CA ASN A 39 -19.16 1.68 5.11
C ASN A 39 -19.03 0.78 6.33
N LYS A 40 -19.93 -0.20 6.40
CA LYS A 40 -20.02 -1.16 7.50
C LYS A 40 -18.80 -2.06 7.52
N VAL A 41 -18.29 -2.32 8.72
CA VAL A 41 -17.14 -3.22 8.93
C VAL A 41 -17.52 -4.29 9.95
N PHE A 42 -17.22 -5.52 9.61
CA PHE A 42 -17.20 -6.65 10.52
C PHE A 42 -15.76 -7.19 10.60
N GLY A 43 -15.39 -7.72 11.75
CA GLY A 43 -14.17 -8.48 11.91
C GLY A 43 -14.31 -9.53 13.00
N ILE A 44 -13.73 -10.68 12.74
CA ILE A 44 -13.50 -11.70 13.79
C ILE A 44 -12.01 -11.95 13.88
N SER A 45 -11.47 -11.81 15.09
CA SER A 45 -10.04 -11.98 15.37
C SER A 45 -9.84 -13.07 16.41
N PHE A 46 -8.76 -13.84 16.27
CA PHE A 46 -8.38 -14.86 17.23
C PHE A 46 -6.97 -14.56 17.73
N ARG A 47 -6.69 -14.86 19.00
CA ARG A 47 -5.30 -14.97 19.46
C ARG A 47 -4.69 -16.23 18.85
N THR A 48 -3.62 -16.05 18.10
CA THR A 48 -2.91 -17.11 17.36
C THR A 48 -1.40 -16.98 17.55
N PRO A 49 -0.88 -17.11 18.79
CA PRO A 49 0.54 -16.99 19.03
C PRO A 49 1.31 -18.12 18.33
N PRO A 50 2.35 -17.83 17.50
CA PRO A 50 3.19 -18.86 16.91
C PRO A 50 3.95 -19.64 18.00
N GLU A 51 4.13 -20.94 17.78
CA GLU A 51 4.87 -21.84 18.68
C GLU A 51 6.25 -22.18 18.08
N ARG A 52 6.43 -21.99 16.77
CA ARG A 52 7.68 -22.23 15.99
C ARG A 52 7.69 -21.31 14.77
N ASN A 53 8.85 -21.20 14.10
CA ASN A 53 8.99 -20.45 12.84
C ASN A 53 8.48 -21.22 11.60
N ASN A 54 7.62 -22.21 11.77
CA ASN A 54 7.16 -23.10 10.69
C ASN A 54 5.96 -22.55 9.90
N GLY A 55 5.55 -21.30 10.15
CA GLY A 55 4.51 -20.60 9.40
C GLY A 55 3.10 -21.16 9.57
N VAL A 56 2.83 -21.98 10.59
CA VAL A 56 1.51 -22.61 10.79
C VAL A 56 0.39 -21.59 10.88
N VAL A 57 0.63 -20.44 11.51
CA VAL A 57 -0.35 -19.35 11.65
C VAL A 57 -0.76 -18.80 10.28
N HIS A 58 0.20 -18.47 9.46
CA HIS A 58 0.02 -17.90 8.11
C HIS A 58 -0.62 -18.92 7.15
N ILE A 59 -0.14 -20.18 7.19
CA ILE A 59 -0.70 -21.25 6.36
C ILE A 59 -2.18 -21.54 6.73
N ILE A 60 -2.55 -21.46 8.03
CA ILE A 60 -3.95 -21.58 8.45
C ILE A 60 -4.77 -20.38 7.98
N GLU A 61 -4.24 -19.16 8.06
CA GLU A 61 -4.92 -17.97 7.56
C GLU A 61 -5.35 -18.16 6.10
N HIS A 62 -4.42 -18.54 5.22
CA HIS A 62 -4.72 -18.87 3.81
C HIS A 62 -5.72 -20.02 3.68
N SER A 63 -5.48 -21.12 4.38
CA SER A 63 -6.23 -22.36 4.24
C SER A 63 -7.69 -22.27 4.72
N THR A 64 -7.98 -21.41 5.71
CA THR A 64 -9.37 -21.21 6.17
C THR A 64 -10.26 -20.61 5.09
N LEU A 65 -9.67 -19.85 4.15
CA LEU A 65 -10.38 -19.24 3.02
C LEU A 65 -10.51 -20.19 1.80
N CYS A 66 -10.02 -21.44 1.91
CA CYS A 66 -10.02 -22.46 0.87
C CYS A 66 -11.16 -23.48 1.03
N GLY A 67 -12.41 -23.01 1.22
CA GLY A 67 -13.59 -23.84 1.34
C GLY A 67 -13.98 -24.20 2.78
N SER A 68 -15.28 -24.34 3.00
CA SER A 68 -15.85 -24.59 4.31
C SER A 68 -17.07 -25.53 4.24
N ARG A 69 -17.61 -25.87 5.39
CA ARG A 69 -18.76 -26.80 5.52
C ARG A 69 -19.99 -26.38 4.69
N LYS A 70 -20.39 -25.10 4.78
CA LYS A 70 -21.56 -24.53 4.09
C LYS A 70 -21.22 -24.13 2.65
N TYR A 71 -19.96 -23.77 2.42
CA TYR A 71 -19.43 -23.25 1.17
C TYR A 71 -18.31 -24.16 0.64
N PRO A 72 -18.65 -25.36 0.10
CA PRO A 72 -17.67 -26.38 -0.28
C PRO A 72 -17.06 -26.13 -1.68
N VAL A 73 -16.74 -24.88 -1.97
CA VAL A 73 -15.97 -24.47 -3.15
C VAL A 73 -14.50 -24.37 -2.78
N LYS A 74 -13.59 -24.49 -3.77
CA LYS A 74 -12.16 -24.42 -3.50
C LYS A 74 -11.72 -23.11 -2.86
N GLU A 75 -12.27 -21.99 -3.36
CA GLU A 75 -11.90 -20.65 -2.95
C GLU A 75 -13.13 -19.73 -2.80
N PRO A 76 -13.89 -19.85 -1.70
CA PRO A 76 -15.04 -18.99 -1.45
C PRO A 76 -14.70 -17.51 -1.45
N PHE A 77 -13.48 -17.16 -0.99
CA PHE A 77 -12.94 -15.81 -0.99
C PHE A 77 -12.90 -15.22 -2.40
N VAL A 78 -12.42 -15.99 -3.38
CA VAL A 78 -12.35 -15.56 -4.79
C VAL A 78 -13.75 -15.43 -5.39
N GLU A 79 -14.66 -16.35 -5.08
CA GLU A 79 -16.05 -16.28 -5.54
C GLU A 79 -16.76 -15.03 -5.00
N LEU A 80 -16.49 -14.63 -3.76
CA LEU A 80 -16.95 -13.36 -3.20
C LEU A 80 -16.36 -12.15 -3.95
N MET A 81 -15.05 -12.14 -4.21
CA MET A 81 -14.41 -11.02 -4.97
C MET A 81 -15.01 -10.85 -6.37
N LYS A 82 -15.51 -11.91 -6.98
CA LYS A 82 -16.13 -11.85 -8.31
C LYS A 82 -17.44 -11.07 -8.30
N GLY A 83 -18.27 -11.23 -7.27
CA GLY A 83 -19.66 -10.80 -7.30
C GLY A 83 -20.15 -10.04 -6.06
N SER A 84 -19.27 -9.34 -5.37
CA SER A 84 -19.56 -8.53 -4.18
C SER A 84 -19.31 -7.04 -4.43
N LEU A 85 -19.97 -6.20 -3.64
CA LEU A 85 -19.72 -4.76 -3.54
C LEU A 85 -18.86 -4.43 -2.32
N ASN A 86 -17.98 -5.36 -1.95
CA ASN A 86 -17.08 -5.16 -0.82
C ASN A 86 -16.19 -3.93 -1.02
N THR A 87 -15.96 -3.22 0.08
CA THR A 87 -14.97 -2.14 0.16
C THR A 87 -13.67 -2.62 0.79
N PHE A 88 -13.73 -3.78 1.45
CA PHE A 88 -12.58 -4.50 1.96
C PHE A 88 -12.92 -5.98 2.15
N LEU A 89 -12.01 -6.83 1.74
CA LEU A 89 -12.09 -8.28 1.87
C LEU A 89 -10.67 -8.84 1.96
N ASN A 90 -10.27 -9.34 3.13
CA ASN A 90 -8.94 -9.91 3.34
C ASN A 90 -8.89 -10.73 4.63
N ALA A 91 -7.77 -11.41 4.86
CA ALA A 91 -7.34 -11.88 6.17
C ALA A 91 -5.96 -11.29 6.47
N ILE A 92 -5.58 -11.18 7.74
CA ILE A 92 -4.33 -10.54 8.16
C ILE A 92 -3.74 -11.33 9.31
N THR A 93 -2.54 -11.85 9.13
CA THR A 93 -1.74 -12.48 10.19
C THR A 93 -0.78 -11.46 10.81
N PHE A 94 -0.86 -11.29 12.12
CA PHE A 94 0.06 -10.50 12.95
C PHE A 94 0.94 -11.42 13.78
N GLU A 95 1.74 -10.84 14.67
CA GLU A 95 2.64 -11.58 15.54
C GLU A 95 1.94 -12.50 16.56
N ASP A 96 0.69 -12.20 16.97
CA ASP A 96 -0.04 -12.92 18.02
C ASP A 96 -1.53 -13.09 17.76
N LYS A 97 -2.01 -12.58 16.62
CA LYS A 97 -3.42 -12.60 16.22
C LYS A 97 -3.59 -12.83 14.74
N THR A 98 -4.72 -13.43 14.36
CA THR A 98 -5.18 -13.50 12.98
C THR A 98 -6.56 -12.86 12.90
N CYS A 99 -6.71 -11.90 11.99
CA CYS A 99 -7.93 -11.10 11.81
C CYS A 99 -8.58 -11.42 10.48
N TYR A 100 -9.90 -11.55 10.48
CA TYR A 100 -10.73 -11.81 9.29
C TYR A 100 -11.75 -10.67 9.13
N PRO A 101 -11.34 -9.54 8.57
CA PRO A 101 -12.20 -8.37 8.37
C PRO A 101 -12.90 -8.39 7.01
N VAL A 102 -14.13 -7.89 6.99
CA VAL A 102 -14.89 -7.59 5.76
C VAL A 102 -15.58 -6.23 5.90
N ALA A 103 -15.74 -5.52 4.78
CA ALA A 103 -16.46 -4.26 4.74
C ALA A 103 -17.30 -4.12 3.48
N SER A 104 -18.47 -3.51 3.60
CA SER A 104 -19.35 -3.18 2.47
C SER A 104 -20.28 -2.02 2.81
N THR A 105 -20.56 -1.17 1.83
CA THR A 105 -21.63 -0.17 1.93
C THR A 105 -23.02 -0.78 1.70
N ASN A 106 -23.12 -1.90 0.99
CA ASN A 106 -24.36 -2.61 0.74
C ASN A 106 -24.70 -3.54 1.90
N LEU A 107 -25.89 -3.37 2.49
CA LEU A 107 -26.32 -4.13 3.69
C LEU A 107 -26.48 -5.64 3.42
N LYS A 108 -27.00 -6.03 2.25
CA LYS A 108 -27.17 -7.44 1.88
C LYS A 108 -25.81 -8.11 1.69
N ASP A 109 -24.93 -7.45 0.96
CA ASP A 109 -23.57 -7.90 0.73
C ASP A 109 -22.80 -8.05 2.05
N PHE A 110 -22.89 -7.07 2.94
CA PHE A 110 -22.25 -7.08 4.24
C PHE A 110 -22.56 -8.34 5.05
N TYR A 111 -23.83 -8.72 5.17
CA TYR A 111 -24.22 -9.94 5.90
C TYR A 111 -23.90 -11.23 5.12
N ASN A 112 -23.89 -11.20 3.79
CA ASN A 112 -23.39 -12.30 2.97
C ASN A 112 -21.91 -12.58 3.23
N LEU A 113 -21.08 -11.52 3.26
CA LEU A 113 -19.65 -11.62 3.55
C LEU A 113 -19.41 -12.19 4.95
N ILE A 114 -20.15 -11.72 5.96
CA ILE A 114 -20.03 -12.21 7.35
C ILE A 114 -20.39 -13.70 7.42
N ASP A 115 -21.46 -14.14 6.77
CA ASP A 115 -21.90 -15.53 6.80
C ASP A 115 -20.83 -16.49 6.22
N VAL A 116 -20.22 -16.10 5.09
CA VAL A 116 -19.14 -16.89 4.49
C VAL A 116 -17.90 -16.91 5.39
N TYR A 117 -17.51 -15.76 5.95
CA TYR A 117 -16.32 -15.68 6.80
C TYR A 117 -16.47 -16.46 8.11
N LEU A 118 -17.65 -16.44 8.72
CA LEU A 118 -17.91 -17.22 9.94
C LEU A 118 -17.88 -18.73 9.67
N ASP A 119 -18.41 -19.20 8.54
CA ASP A 119 -18.30 -20.63 8.19
C ASP A 119 -16.83 -21.00 7.86
N ALA A 120 -16.10 -20.12 7.18
CA ALA A 120 -14.70 -20.30 6.85
C ALA A 120 -13.84 -20.45 8.12
N VAL A 121 -13.97 -19.56 9.10
CA VAL A 121 -13.11 -19.60 10.30
C VAL A 121 -13.50 -20.70 11.29
N PHE A 122 -14.79 -21.02 11.42
CA PHE A 122 -15.24 -22.04 12.39
C PHE A 122 -15.32 -23.45 11.82
N TYR A 123 -15.53 -23.60 10.52
CA TYR A 123 -15.75 -24.91 9.88
C TYR A 123 -15.02 -25.03 8.53
N PRO A 124 -13.71 -24.68 8.46
CA PRO A 124 -12.96 -24.79 7.21
C PRO A 124 -12.74 -26.25 6.79
N ASN A 125 -12.61 -26.46 5.49
CA ASN A 125 -12.25 -27.74 4.90
C ASN A 125 -10.72 -27.87 4.83
N LEU A 126 -10.08 -28.10 5.97
CA LEU A 126 -8.62 -28.22 6.07
C LEU A 126 -8.16 -29.61 5.60
N THR A 127 -8.07 -29.83 4.28
CA THR A 127 -7.62 -31.09 3.69
C THR A 127 -6.10 -31.13 3.54
N GLU A 128 -5.52 -32.34 3.35
CA GLU A 128 -4.10 -32.48 2.99
C GLU A 128 -3.74 -31.71 1.71
N TYR A 129 -4.66 -31.66 0.73
CA TYR A 129 -4.42 -30.93 -0.51
C TYR A 129 -4.41 -29.41 -0.31
N THR A 130 -5.31 -28.90 0.55
CA THR A 130 -5.30 -27.46 0.94
C THR A 130 -3.99 -27.11 1.64
N PHE A 131 -3.54 -27.95 2.59
CA PHE A 131 -2.25 -27.78 3.25
C PHE A 131 -1.08 -27.79 2.27
N MET A 132 -1.07 -28.70 1.31
CA MET A 132 -0.01 -28.79 0.28
C MET A 132 0.00 -27.60 -0.67
N GLN A 133 -1.16 -27.11 -1.06
CA GLN A 133 -1.31 -25.95 -1.94
C GLN A 133 -0.86 -24.66 -1.26
N GLU A 134 -1.44 -24.37 -0.10
CA GLU A 134 -1.19 -23.11 0.60
C GLU A 134 0.11 -23.14 1.41
N GLY A 135 0.44 -24.25 2.05
CA GLY A 135 1.64 -24.39 2.86
C GLY A 135 2.87 -24.79 2.06
N TRP A 136 3.12 -26.11 2.01
CA TRP A 136 4.27 -26.63 1.29
C TRP A 136 4.09 -28.11 0.88
N HIS A 137 4.79 -28.51 -0.18
CA HIS A 137 4.91 -29.91 -0.60
C HIS A 137 6.19 -30.15 -1.39
N TYR A 138 6.56 -31.44 -1.55
CA TYR A 138 7.61 -31.82 -2.47
C TYR A 138 7.12 -31.89 -3.90
N GLU A 139 7.93 -31.41 -4.85
CA GLU A 139 7.79 -31.65 -6.27
C GLU A 139 9.04 -32.35 -6.81
N VAL A 140 8.87 -33.35 -7.67
CA VAL A 140 9.97 -34.11 -8.31
C VAL A 140 10.15 -33.61 -9.72
N ASP A 141 11.33 -33.13 -10.08
CA ASP A 141 11.65 -32.80 -11.47
C ASP A 141 11.61 -34.09 -12.31
N PRO A 142 10.83 -34.18 -13.40
CA PRO A 142 10.65 -35.40 -14.18
C PRO A 142 11.90 -35.84 -14.92
N VAL A 143 12.87 -34.94 -15.16
CA VAL A 143 14.10 -35.21 -15.91
C VAL A 143 15.27 -35.51 -14.97
N THR A 144 15.52 -34.60 -14.00
CA THR A 144 16.67 -34.71 -13.08
C THR A 144 16.40 -35.59 -11.88
N ARG A 145 15.13 -35.87 -11.58
CA ARG A 145 14.67 -36.57 -10.36
C ARG A 145 15.05 -35.90 -9.06
N GLU A 146 15.38 -34.62 -9.12
CA GLU A 146 15.64 -33.79 -7.95
C GLU A 146 14.33 -33.33 -7.28
N LEU A 147 14.37 -33.19 -5.95
CA LEU A 147 13.26 -32.64 -5.18
C LEU A 147 13.35 -31.12 -5.13
N SER A 148 12.19 -30.47 -5.09
CA SER A 148 12.02 -29.07 -4.76
C SER A 148 10.86 -28.88 -3.79
N TYR A 149 10.85 -27.77 -3.04
CA TYR A 149 9.70 -27.33 -2.26
C TYR A 149 8.81 -26.42 -3.09
N LYS A 150 7.50 -26.59 -2.93
CA LYS A 150 6.45 -25.76 -3.53
C LYS A 150 5.39 -25.43 -2.49
N GLY A 151 4.61 -24.38 -2.71
CA GLY A 151 3.50 -23.92 -1.87
C GLY A 151 3.37 -22.41 -1.93
N VAL A 152 2.18 -21.88 -1.75
CA VAL A 152 1.91 -20.43 -1.87
C VAL A 152 2.64 -19.65 -0.78
N VAL A 153 2.41 -19.99 0.50
CA VAL A 153 3.07 -19.33 1.64
C VAL A 153 4.58 -19.56 1.61
N PHE A 154 5.04 -20.77 1.27
CA PHE A 154 6.47 -21.04 1.12
C PHE A 154 7.13 -20.08 0.11
N ASN A 155 6.54 -19.90 -1.06
CA ASN A 155 7.07 -19.00 -2.10
C ASN A 155 6.96 -17.52 -1.69
N GLU A 156 5.87 -17.14 -1.03
CA GLU A 156 5.69 -15.80 -0.51
C GLU A 156 6.79 -15.44 0.49
N MET A 157 7.05 -16.32 1.44
CA MET A 157 8.08 -16.10 2.47
C MET A 157 9.50 -16.11 1.88
N LYS A 158 9.78 -16.90 0.82
CA LYS A 158 11.04 -16.75 0.06
C LYS A 158 11.20 -15.35 -0.52
N GLY A 159 10.11 -14.77 -1.01
CA GLY A 159 10.09 -13.38 -1.48
C GLY A 159 10.33 -12.37 -0.35
N ALA A 160 9.66 -12.52 0.79
CA ALA A 160 9.82 -11.65 1.96
C ALA A 160 11.25 -11.69 2.51
N TYR A 161 11.85 -12.86 2.58
CA TYR A 161 13.25 -13.04 3.01
C TYR A 161 14.31 -12.56 2.00
N SER A 162 13.87 -12.09 0.83
CA SER A 162 14.76 -11.41 -0.14
C SER A 162 14.86 -9.91 0.10
N ASP A 163 13.99 -9.33 0.94
CA ASP A 163 13.98 -7.90 1.25
C ASP A 163 14.77 -7.61 2.54
N PRO A 164 15.92 -6.90 2.45
CA PRO A 164 16.76 -6.60 3.61
C PRO A 164 16.08 -5.70 4.64
N ASP A 165 15.22 -4.75 4.23
CA ASP A 165 14.53 -3.85 5.15
C ASP A 165 13.53 -4.63 6.02
N SER A 166 12.70 -5.50 5.41
CA SER A 166 11.75 -6.37 6.13
C SER A 166 12.46 -7.33 7.10
N LEU A 167 13.56 -7.96 6.65
CA LEU A 167 14.35 -8.84 7.51
C LEU A 167 15.00 -8.11 8.69
N HIS A 168 15.49 -6.88 8.46
CA HIS A 168 16.08 -6.09 9.52
C HIS A 168 15.05 -5.73 10.59
N ASP A 169 13.85 -5.26 10.18
CA ASP A 169 12.79 -4.88 11.10
C ASP A 169 12.25 -6.08 11.88
N HIS A 170 12.06 -7.23 11.22
CA HIS A 170 11.72 -8.48 11.88
C HIS A 170 12.78 -8.89 12.92
N LEU A 171 14.07 -8.86 12.56
CA LEU A 171 15.17 -9.16 13.47
C LEU A 171 15.21 -8.20 14.65
N CYS A 172 14.96 -6.91 14.45
CA CYS A 172 14.88 -5.91 15.51
C CYS A 172 13.77 -6.25 16.50
N LYS A 173 12.56 -6.60 16.04
CA LYS A 173 11.44 -7.03 16.89
C LYS A 173 11.78 -8.31 17.66
N CYS A 174 12.13 -9.37 16.96
CA CYS A 174 12.46 -10.66 17.58
C CYS A 174 13.60 -10.56 18.64
N SER A 175 14.55 -9.65 18.42
CA SER A 175 15.68 -9.44 19.34
C SER A 175 15.26 -8.96 20.72
N LEU A 176 14.08 -8.36 20.85
CA LEU A 176 13.53 -7.87 22.12
C LEU A 176 12.72 -8.94 22.88
N PHE A 177 12.23 -9.96 22.20
CA PHE A 177 11.26 -10.92 22.75
C PHE A 177 11.68 -12.39 22.59
N PRO A 178 12.94 -12.77 22.89
CA PRO A 178 13.47 -14.12 22.60
C PRO A 178 12.73 -15.25 23.33
N ASP A 179 12.04 -14.97 24.44
CA ASP A 179 11.40 -15.97 25.30
C ASP A 179 9.88 -16.07 25.10
N THR A 180 9.32 -15.36 24.10
CA THR A 180 7.88 -15.29 23.84
C THR A 180 7.58 -15.58 22.36
N CYS A 181 6.28 -15.61 21.99
CA CYS A 181 5.87 -15.78 20.61
C CYS A 181 6.39 -14.68 19.68
N TYR A 182 6.67 -13.48 20.19
CA TYR A 182 7.22 -12.36 19.43
C TYR A 182 8.69 -12.52 19.02
N GLY A 183 9.38 -13.53 19.58
CA GLY A 183 10.71 -13.95 19.13
C GLY A 183 10.67 -14.90 17.92
N LEU A 184 9.46 -15.26 17.47
CA LEU A 184 9.21 -16.15 16.35
C LEU A 184 8.63 -15.40 15.15
N ASP A 185 8.74 -15.99 13.96
CA ASP A 185 8.15 -15.48 12.74
C ASP A 185 6.78 -16.15 12.50
N SER A 186 5.69 -15.39 12.66
CA SER A 186 4.32 -15.88 12.39
C SER A 186 4.12 -16.20 10.90
N GLY A 187 4.82 -15.51 10.00
CA GLY A 187 4.84 -15.80 8.57
C GLY A 187 5.58 -17.10 8.22
N GLY A 188 6.60 -17.42 8.97
CA GLY A 188 7.44 -18.61 8.83
C GLY A 188 8.76 -18.39 8.09
N ASP A 189 9.83 -19.01 8.60
CA ASP A 189 11.13 -19.08 7.89
C ASP A 189 11.06 -20.14 6.79
N PRO A 190 11.38 -19.82 5.53
CA PRO A 190 11.41 -20.78 4.41
C PRO A 190 12.21 -22.06 4.67
N LEU A 191 13.21 -22.03 5.56
CA LEU A 191 13.95 -23.23 5.98
C LEU A 191 13.22 -24.04 7.05
N GLU A 192 12.26 -23.47 7.77
CA GLU A 192 11.49 -24.15 8.81
C GLU A 192 10.07 -24.53 8.34
N ILE A 193 9.45 -23.80 7.41
CA ILE A 193 8.13 -24.14 6.86
C ILE A 193 8.03 -25.61 6.44
N PRO A 194 9.04 -26.22 5.74
CA PRO A 194 8.95 -27.61 5.35
C PRO A 194 9.02 -28.65 6.51
N THR A 195 9.10 -28.16 7.74
CA THR A 195 9.06 -29.03 8.95
C THR A 195 7.66 -29.15 9.54
N LEU A 196 6.68 -28.35 9.06
CA LEU A 196 5.29 -28.41 9.52
C LEU A 196 4.61 -29.66 8.98
N SER A 197 4.03 -30.45 9.89
CA SER A 197 3.21 -31.61 9.51
C SER A 197 1.72 -31.24 9.37
N TYR A 198 0.97 -32.05 8.61
CA TYR A 198 -0.47 -31.85 8.46
C TYR A 198 -1.21 -32.02 9.81
N GLU A 199 -0.76 -32.94 10.67
CA GLU A 199 -1.34 -33.15 12.00
C GLU A 199 -1.15 -31.93 12.91
N GLU A 200 0.03 -31.29 12.91
CA GLU A 200 0.29 -30.05 13.64
C GLU A 200 -0.59 -28.91 13.12
N PHE A 201 -0.72 -28.79 11.80
CA PHE A 201 -1.57 -27.81 11.16
C PHE A 201 -3.05 -27.95 11.60
N ILE A 202 -3.63 -29.16 11.57
CA ILE A 202 -5.01 -29.41 12.05
C ILE A 202 -5.15 -29.15 13.55
N ALA A 203 -4.16 -29.57 14.34
CA ALA A 203 -4.19 -29.39 15.79
C ALA A 203 -4.18 -27.90 16.17
N TYR A 204 -3.41 -27.07 15.43
CA TYR A 204 -3.32 -25.65 15.69
C TYR A 204 -4.68 -24.94 15.46
N HIS A 205 -5.36 -25.21 14.35
CA HIS A 205 -6.70 -24.66 14.09
C HIS A 205 -7.69 -25.06 15.19
N LYS A 206 -7.77 -26.35 15.53
CA LYS A 206 -8.66 -26.84 16.59
C LYS A 206 -8.39 -26.21 17.97
N LYS A 207 -7.15 -25.83 18.24
CA LYS A 207 -6.74 -25.19 19.50
C LYS A 207 -7.21 -23.75 19.58
N TYR A 208 -7.02 -22.97 18.52
CA TYR A 208 -7.14 -21.52 18.61
C TYR A 208 -8.42 -20.94 17.95
N TYR A 209 -9.03 -21.61 16.98
CA TYR A 209 -10.19 -21.10 16.23
C TYR A 209 -11.51 -21.55 16.88
N HIS A 210 -11.80 -20.92 18.00
CA HIS A 210 -12.98 -21.24 18.79
C HIS A 210 -13.64 -19.96 19.32
N PRO A 211 -15.00 -19.88 19.42
CA PRO A 211 -15.68 -18.67 19.90
C PRO A 211 -15.16 -18.12 21.23
N SER A 212 -14.76 -18.98 22.18
CA SER A 212 -14.18 -18.53 23.47
C SER A 212 -12.83 -17.79 23.34
N ASN A 213 -12.14 -17.92 22.19
CA ASN A 213 -10.89 -17.23 21.87
C ASN A 213 -11.11 -16.09 20.86
N SER A 214 -12.37 -15.80 20.49
CA SER A 214 -12.67 -14.81 19.45
C SER A 214 -12.95 -13.42 20.03
N PHE A 215 -12.63 -12.42 19.21
CA PHE A 215 -12.92 -10.99 19.39
C PHE A 215 -13.73 -10.54 18.18
N ILE A 216 -15.04 -10.33 18.37
CA ILE A 216 -15.99 -10.04 17.32
C ILE A 216 -16.28 -8.55 17.30
N TYR A 217 -16.14 -7.93 16.15
CA TYR A 217 -16.26 -6.50 15.98
C TYR A 217 -17.29 -6.15 14.90
N PHE A 218 -18.14 -5.15 15.19
CA PHE A 218 -19.05 -4.52 14.23
C PHE A 218 -18.94 -3.01 14.29
N TYR A 219 -19.01 -2.37 13.11
CA TYR A 219 -18.99 -0.92 12.95
C TYR A 219 -19.95 -0.52 11.82
N GLY A 220 -20.67 0.59 12.00
CA GLY A 220 -21.46 1.20 10.94
C GLY A 220 -22.89 1.51 11.36
N ASP A 221 -23.72 1.77 10.34
CA ASP A 221 -25.10 2.25 10.46
C ASP A 221 -26.16 1.13 10.45
N ASP A 222 -25.76 -0.13 10.41
CA ASP A 222 -26.67 -1.26 10.43
C ASP A 222 -27.29 -1.50 11.84
N ASP A 223 -28.43 -2.23 11.87
CA ASP A 223 -29.19 -2.48 13.10
C ASP A 223 -28.37 -3.27 14.15
N PRO A 224 -28.06 -2.67 15.33
CA PRO A 224 -27.30 -3.34 16.38
C PRO A 224 -27.95 -4.62 16.91
N GLU A 225 -29.28 -4.72 16.94
CA GLU A 225 -30.01 -5.92 17.41
C GLU A 225 -29.87 -7.06 16.40
N LYS A 226 -29.82 -6.75 15.12
CA LYS A 226 -29.55 -7.73 14.07
C LYS A 226 -28.16 -8.32 14.21
N ARG A 227 -27.13 -7.51 14.56
CA ARG A 227 -25.75 -7.98 14.84
C ARG A 227 -25.75 -9.11 15.89
N LEU A 228 -26.48 -8.88 17.01
CA LEU A 228 -26.52 -9.82 18.12
C LEU A 228 -27.29 -11.10 17.75
N SER A 229 -28.44 -10.97 17.10
CA SER A 229 -29.23 -12.14 16.68
C SER A 229 -28.49 -12.99 15.65
N PHE A 230 -27.85 -12.36 14.68
CA PHE A 230 -27.08 -13.05 13.68
C PHE A 230 -25.86 -13.80 14.29
N MET A 231 -25.14 -13.16 15.20
CA MET A 231 -24.03 -13.81 15.87
C MET A 231 -24.48 -14.94 16.81
N ASP A 232 -25.63 -14.84 17.46
CA ASP A 232 -26.16 -15.90 18.31
C ASP A 232 -26.42 -17.20 17.52
N GLU A 233 -26.97 -17.10 16.30
CA GLU A 233 -27.17 -18.27 15.43
C GLU A 233 -25.84 -19.01 15.16
N TRP A 234 -24.75 -18.30 14.98
CA TRP A 234 -23.42 -18.87 14.75
C TRP A 234 -22.73 -19.41 16.00
N LEU A 235 -22.93 -18.77 17.16
CA LEU A 235 -22.24 -19.12 18.40
C LEU A 235 -22.96 -20.19 19.20
N SER A 236 -24.31 -20.31 19.09
CA SER A 236 -25.11 -21.24 19.86
C SER A 236 -24.75 -22.73 19.73
N PRO A 237 -24.18 -23.23 18.62
CA PRO A 237 -23.71 -24.62 18.55
C PRO A 237 -22.49 -24.94 19.43
N PHE A 238 -21.80 -23.94 19.94
CA PHE A 238 -20.56 -24.12 20.72
C PHE A 238 -20.83 -24.03 22.22
N GLU A 239 -19.96 -24.68 23.01
CA GLU A 239 -19.87 -24.54 24.45
C GLU A 239 -18.62 -23.73 24.83
N ALA A 240 -18.57 -23.21 26.07
CA ALA A 240 -17.37 -22.52 26.54
C ALA A 240 -16.17 -23.47 26.62
N ALA A 241 -15.03 -23.02 26.14
CA ALA A 241 -13.74 -23.70 26.21
C ALA A 241 -12.70 -22.82 26.92
N SER A 242 -11.82 -23.45 27.68
CA SER A 242 -10.64 -22.76 28.24
C SER A 242 -9.47 -22.94 27.30
N ILE A 243 -9.02 -21.83 26.70
CA ILE A 243 -7.95 -21.81 25.72
C ILE A 243 -6.82 -20.92 26.25
N ASP A 244 -5.66 -21.49 26.43
CA ASP A 244 -4.45 -20.76 26.80
C ASP A 244 -3.84 -20.15 25.51
N SER A 245 -4.16 -18.88 25.25
CA SER A 245 -3.76 -18.16 24.05
C SER A 245 -3.14 -16.79 24.35
N LEU A 246 -3.16 -16.37 25.62
CA LEU A 246 -2.62 -15.06 25.98
C LEU A 246 -1.09 -15.07 25.83
N PRO A 247 -0.49 -14.19 24.98
CA PRO A 247 0.95 -14.11 24.83
C PRO A 247 1.66 -13.89 26.18
N ALA A 248 2.76 -14.59 26.41
CA ALA A 248 3.56 -14.43 27.62
C ALA A 248 4.23 -13.05 27.64
N ILE A 249 4.53 -12.54 28.84
CA ILE A 249 5.29 -11.31 29.06
C ILE A 249 6.78 -11.63 28.96
N GLN A 250 7.50 -10.91 28.12
CA GLN A 250 8.96 -10.96 28.07
C GLN A 250 9.54 -10.35 29.35
N GLN A 251 10.40 -11.10 30.02
CA GLN A 251 11.11 -10.62 31.20
C GLN A 251 12.21 -9.64 30.79
N THR A 252 12.41 -8.61 31.63
CA THR A 252 13.44 -7.58 31.38
C THR A 252 14.84 -8.18 31.33
N PHE A 253 15.63 -7.81 30.32
CA PHE A 253 17.02 -8.23 30.23
C PHE A 253 17.87 -7.73 31.42
N PRO A 254 18.78 -8.54 31.94
CA PRO A 254 19.73 -8.09 32.98
C PRO A 254 20.69 -7.02 32.42
N GLU A 255 21.11 -7.14 31.17
CA GLU A 255 22.01 -6.25 30.45
C GLU A 255 21.61 -6.14 28.97
N PRO A 256 21.93 -5.02 28.31
CA PRO A 256 21.66 -4.82 26.87
C PRO A 256 22.31 -5.88 25.99
N LEU A 257 21.63 -6.25 24.89
CA LEU A 257 22.13 -7.25 23.95
C LEU A 257 22.75 -6.61 22.71
N LEU A 258 23.81 -7.22 22.18
CA LEU A 258 24.38 -6.89 20.86
C LEU A 258 24.20 -8.11 19.95
N ILE A 259 23.43 -7.94 18.89
CA ILE A 259 23.12 -8.98 17.92
C ILE A 259 23.75 -8.63 16.58
N LYS A 260 24.47 -9.58 15.99
CA LYS A 260 25.04 -9.46 14.66
C LYS A 260 24.43 -10.54 13.77
N ARG A 261 23.92 -10.14 12.62
CA ARG A 261 23.42 -11.03 11.57
C ARG A 261 23.88 -10.54 10.21
N ASN A 262 23.88 -11.45 9.26
CA ASN A 262 24.22 -11.12 7.89
C ASN A 262 22.96 -11.10 7.02
N PHE A 263 22.97 -10.31 5.96
CA PHE A 263 21.97 -10.33 4.89
C PHE A 263 22.64 -10.51 3.53
N GLN A 264 21.85 -10.98 2.57
CA GLN A 264 22.30 -11.13 1.20
C GLN A 264 22.53 -9.76 0.58
N ALA A 265 23.77 -9.51 0.15
CA ALA A 265 24.15 -8.27 -0.51
C ALA A 265 24.53 -8.51 -1.97
N ASN A 266 24.24 -7.52 -2.81
CA ASN A 266 24.63 -7.50 -4.21
C ASN A 266 26.09 -7.09 -4.32
N SER A 267 26.87 -7.91 -5.05
CA SER A 267 28.20 -7.68 -5.57
C SER A 267 29.25 -6.85 -4.79
N LYS A 268 30.47 -6.83 -5.31
CA LYS A 268 31.74 -6.41 -4.73
C LYS A 268 31.91 -4.91 -4.42
N GLU A 269 30.95 -4.06 -4.75
CA GLU A 269 30.99 -2.64 -4.40
C GLU A 269 30.23 -2.41 -3.11
N ALA A 270 30.98 -2.07 -2.06
CA ALA A 270 30.55 -1.46 -0.79
C ALA A 270 29.06 -1.64 -0.41
N ALA A 271 28.60 -2.87 -0.28
CA ALA A 271 27.30 -3.11 0.34
C ALA A 271 27.37 -2.59 1.79
N LYS A 272 26.52 -1.61 2.10
CA LYS A 272 26.50 -0.92 3.37
C LYS A 272 25.61 -1.67 4.35
N ALA A 273 25.93 -1.56 5.63
CA ALA A 273 25.26 -2.24 6.71
C ALA A 273 24.05 -1.44 7.23
N TYR A 274 23.26 -2.12 8.08
CA TYR A 274 22.21 -1.50 8.91
C TYR A 274 22.63 -1.59 10.37
N THR A 275 22.20 -0.64 11.18
CA THR A 275 22.28 -0.74 12.63
C THR A 275 21.10 -0.03 13.27
N ALA A 276 20.44 -0.67 14.24
CA ALA A 276 19.37 -0.08 15.00
C ALA A 276 19.51 -0.43 16.49
N VAL A 277 19.08 0.47 17.33
CA VAL A 277 18.87 0.24 18.77
C VAL A 277 17.39 0.08 19.01
N ASN A 278 17.01 -0.96 19.75
CA ASN A 278 15.65 -1.38 19.96
C ASN A 278 15.38 -1.45 21.48
N TRP A 279 14.19 -1.06 21.90
CA TRP A 279 13.74 -1.10 23.28
C TRP A 279 12.37 -1.75 23.41
N MET A 280 12.18 -2.64 24.34
CA MET A 280 10.88 -2.98 24.88
C MET A 280 10.51 -1.93 25.93
N LEU A 281 9.28 -1.39 25.87
CA LEU A 281 8.91 -0.22 26.67
C LEU A 281 8.01 -0.61 27.87
N TYR A 282 6.72 -0.74 27.64
CA TYR A 282 5.73 -0.99 28.67
C TYR A 282 4.64 -1.95 28.19
N GLU A 283 3.89 -2.56 29.13
CA GLU A 283 2.69 -3.35 28.82
C GLU A 283 1.48 -2.41 28.69
N HIS A 284 0.57 -2.72 27.76
CA HIS A 284 -0.68 -1.99 27.57
C HIS A 284 -1.51 -1.83 28.85
N GLY A 285 -2.45 -0.84 28.88
CA GLY A 285 -3.41 -0.61 29.95
C GLY A 285 -3.33 0.74 30.63
N ASP A 286 -2.23 1.51 30.47
CA ASP A 286 -2.12 2.89 30.93
C ASP A 286 -2.31 3.85 29.73
N MET A 287 -3.55 4.28 29.49
CA MET A 287 -3.92 5.15 28.37
C MET A 287 -3.20 6.49 28.38
N LEU A 288 -2.88 7.03 29.58
CA LEU A 288 -2.14 8.27 29.66
C LEU A 288 -0.69 8.09 29.24
N LEU A 289 -0.04 7.03 29.72
CA LEU A 289 1.33 6.69 29.33
C LEU A 289 1.41 6.39 27.82
N SER A 290 0.45 5.64 27.26
CA SER A 290 0.38 5.35 25.83
C SER A 290 0.26 6.64 25.00
N MET A 291 -0.62 7.57 25.37
CA MET A 291 -0.75 8.87 24.70
C MET A 291 0.54 9.70 24.82
N GLN A 292 1.16 9.73 25.98
CA GLN A 292 2.43 10.43 26.20
C GLN A 292 3.58 9.81 25.39
N ALA A 293 3.62 8.49 25.29
CA ALA A 293 4.61 7.78 24.49
C ALA A 293 4.41 8.05 22.98
N LEU A 294 3.17 7.99 22.49
CA LEU A 294 2.85 8.34 21.10
C LEU A 294 3.36 9.73 20.74
N VAL A 295 3.10 10.72 21.61
CA VAL A 295 3.60 12.10 21.43
C VAL A 295 5.12 12.16 21.53
N LEU A 296 5.74 11.46 22.49
CA LEU A 296 7.20 11.42 22.66
C LEU A 296 7.89 10.87 21.40
N PHE A 297 7.44 9.73 20.87
CA PHE A 297 8.09 9.12 19.72
C PHE A 297 7.84 9.94 18.45
N HIS A 298 6.71 10.62 18.33
CA HIS A 298 6.51 11.60 17.29
C HIS A 298 7.47 12.79 17.42
N ILE A 299 7.69 13.31 18.62
CA ILE A 299 8.71 14.34 18.89
C ILE A 299 10.09 13.87 18.41
N LEU A 300 10.48 12.64 18.74
CA LEU A 300 11.82 12.12 18.46
C LEU A 300 12.05 11.86 16.96
N THR A 301 11.06 11.33 16.24
CA THR A 301 11.26 10.74 14.90
C THR A 301 10.17 11.06 13.88
N GLY A 302 9.03 11.65 14.27
CA GLY A 302 7.81 11.75 13.43
C GLY A 302 7.93 12.68 12.21
N THR A 303 8.91 13.58 12.19
CA THR A 303 9.11 14.56 11.10
C THR A 303 10.59 14.65 10.71
N PRO A 304 10.91 15.18 9.52
CA PRO A 304 12.32 15.45 9.15
C PRO A 304 13.04 16.42 10.10
N ALA A 305 12.29 17.29 10.83
CA ALA A 305 12.84 18.22 11.81
C ALA A 305 12.93 17.63 13.23
N SER A 306 12.37 16.43 13.45
CA SER A 306 12.42 15.75 14.76
C SER A 306 13.86 15.52 15.22
N PRO A 307 14.22 15.86 16.46
CA PRO A 307 15.61 16.03 16.86
C PRO A 307 16.47 14.78 16.73
N LEU A 308 15.95 13.60 16.99
CA LEU A 308 16.72 12.34 16.85
C LEU A 308 16.87 11.96 15.37
N ARG A 309 15.79 12.02 14.60
CA ARG A 309 15.82 11.78 13.15
C ARG A 309 16.78 12.75 12.45
N LYS A 310 16.65 14.04 12.76
CA LYS A 310 17.53 15.09 12.22
C LYS A 310 19.00 14.82 12.51
N ALA A 311 19.35 14.51 13.77
CA ALA A 311 20.73 14.24 14.17
C ALA A 311 21.30 13.04 13.40
N LEU A 312 20.51 11.99 13.21
CA LEU A 312 20.94 10.80 12.46
C LEU A 312 21.18 11.11 10.98
N ILE A 313 20.24 11.78 10.31
CA ILE A 313 20.37 12.11 8.88
C ILE A 313 21.50 13.11 8.64
N GLU A 314 21.62 14.17 9.44
CA GLU A 314 22.67 15.20 9.29
C GLU A 314 24.08 14.68 9.64
N SER A 315 24.21 13.55 10.34
CA SER A 315 25.49 12.95 10.68
C SER A 315 26.28 12.50 9.45
N GLY A 316 25.61 12.18 8.35
CA GLY A 316 26.21 11.58 7.16
C GLY A 316 26.78 10.18 7.39
N LEU A 317 26.46 9.51 8.51
CA LEU A 317 26.93 8.16 8.82
C LEU A 317 26.20 7.08 8.04
N GLY A 318 24.99 7.36 7.56
CA GLY A 318 24.14 6.47 6.77
C GLY A 318 23.38 7.24 5.69
N GLU A 319 22.51 6.53 4.98
CA GLU A 319 21.73 7.07 3.86
C GLU A 319 20.28 7.39 4.24
N ASP A 320 19.67 6.58 5.10
CA ASP A 320 18.28 6.79 5.60
C ASP A 320 18.09 6.12 6.96
N ILE A 321 16.95 6.43 7.60
CA ILE A 321 16.55 5.84 8.88
C ILE A 321 16.26 4.35 8.70
N ALA A 322 16.59 3.56 9.71
CA ALA A 322 16.26 2.16 9.86
C ALA A 322 15.59 1.89 11.20
N GLY A 323 14.91 0.74 11.31
CA GLY A 323 14.14 0.34 12.48
C GLY A 323 12.64 0.63 12.32
N PHE A 324 11.82 -0.14 13.03
CA PHE A 324 10.36 -0.14 12.87
C PHE A 324 9.64 1.05 13.55
N GLY A 325 10.38 1.97 14.21
CA GLY A 325 9.77 3.11 14.91
C GLY A 325 9.09 2.71 16.22
N PHE A 326 8.02 3.42 16.60
CA PHE A 326 7.17 3.08 17.74
C PHE A 326 6.09 2.08 17.31
N TYR A 327 5.96 0.96 18.06
CA TYR A 327 5.12 -0.18 17.71
C TYR A 327 4.27 -0.61 18.90
N GLU A 328 2.93 -0.58 18.72
CA GLU A 328 1.92 -0.83 19.76
C GLU A 328 1.10 -2.09 19.53
N GLU A 329 1.33 -2.85 18.47
CA GLU A 329 0.48 -4.00 18.10
C GLU A 329 0.85 -5.32 18.81
N MET A 330 1.76 -5.26 19.80
CA MET A 330 2.17 -6.38 20.65
C MET A 330 1.78 -6.10 22.10
N ARG A 331 1.72 -7.14 22.93
CA ARG A 331 1.36 -7.03 24.35
C ARG A 331 2.25 -6.04 25.12
N GLN A 332 3.53 -5.99 24.81
CA GLN A 332 4.49 -5.00 25.32
C GLN A 332 4.97 -4.16 24.15
N THR A 333 4.80 -2.87 24.29
CA THR A 333 5.16 -1.92 23.23
C THR A 333 6.66 -1.84 23.03
N ALA A 334 7.08 -1.43 21.83
CA ALA A 334 8.49 -1.36 21.46
C ALA A 334 8.84 -0.10 20.69
N PHE A 335 10.13 0.25 20.68
CA PHE A 335 10.66 1.32 19.85
C PHE A 335 11.99 0.91 19.23
N SER A 336 12.20 1.26 17.98
CA SER A 336 13.41 0.98 17.22
C SER A 336 13.83 2.19 16.41
N ILE A 337 15.12 2.50 16.40
CA ILE A 337 15.68 3.58 15.57
C ILE A 337 17.14 3.30 15.24
N GLY A 338 17.52 3.62 14.00
CA GLY A 338 18.90 3.48 13.53
C GLY A 338 19.10 4.07 12.15
N LEU A 339 20.13 3.61 11.46
CA LEU A 339 20.46 4.00 10.09
C LEU A 339 20.73 2.78 9.21
N LYS A 340 20.33 2.88 7.95
CA LYS A 340 20.77 2.02 6.85
C LYS A 340 21.75 2.75 5.93
N GLY A 341 22.44 1.99 5.09
CA GLY A 341 23.46 2.58 4.23
C GLY A 341 24.72 2.98 4.99
N VAL A 342 25.03 2.30 6.11
CA VAL A 342 26.14 2.64 7.01
C VAL A 342 27.40 1.85 6.64
N GLU A 343 28.55 2.53 6.57
CA GLU A 343 29.84 1.84 6.44
C GLU A 343 30.11 0.97 7.68
N PRO A 344 30.53 -0.31 7.54
CA PRO A 344 30.68 -1.24 8.67
C PRO A 344 31.54 -0.73 9.84
N HIS A 345 32.53 0.12 9.58
CA HIS A 345 33.39 0.70 10.61
C HIS A 345 32.72 1.86 11.39
N ASN A 346 31.58 2.37 10.92
CA ASN A 346 30.83 3.45 11.57
C ASN A 346 29.61 2.97 12.40
N LEU A 347 29.28 1.68 12.41
CA LEU A 347 28.11 1.16 13.12
C LEU A 347 28.04 1.54 14.60
N ALA A 348 29.19 1.53 15.29
CA ALA A 348 29.26 1.95 16.70
C ALA A 348 29.01 3.45 16.89
N LYS A 349 29.42 4.28 15.93
CA LYS A 349 29.20 5.73 15.99
C LYS A 349 27.71 6.10 15.85
N VAL A 350 26.93 5.31 15.12
CA VAL A 350 25.48 5.51 15.03
C VAL A 350 24.83 5.28 16.39
N GLU A 351 25.16 4.19 17.06
CA GLU A 351 24.70 3.91 18.42
C GLU A 351 25.08 5.02 19.40
N GLU A 352 26.36 5.46 19.38
CA GLU A 352 26.86 6.58 20.20
C GLU A 352 26.08 7.87 19.93
N LEU A 353 25.79 8.19 18.64
CA LEU A 353 25.01 9.35 18.26
C LEU A 353 23.57 9.31 18.77
N ILE A 354 22.93 8.12 18.72
CA ILE A 354 21.58 7.94 19.25
C ILE A 354 21.58 8.26 20.75
N PHE A 355 22.47 7.65 21.55
CA PHE A 355 22.51 7.88 22.98
C PHE A 355 22.90 9.31 23.36
N SER A 356 23.93 9.88 22.73
CA SER A 356 24.35 11.27 23.02
C SER A 356 23.26 12.29 22.70
N THR A 357 22.47 12.03 21.63
CA THR A 357 21.32 12.88 21.29
C THR A 357 20.20 12.75 22.32
N LEU A 358 19.85 11.55 22.73
CA LEU A 358 18.83 11.30 23.74
C LEU A 358 19.25 11.85 25.12
N GLU A 359 20.51 11.70 25.52
CA GLU A 359 21.07 12.25 26.76
C GLU A 359 21.01 13.78 26.76
N ARG A 360 21.36 14.42 25.63
CA ARG A 360 21.23 15.86 25.48
C ARG A 360 19.77 16.32 25.60
N LEU A 361 18.81 15.65 24.93
CA LEU A 361 17.38 15.99 25.04
C LEU A 361 16.84 15.78 26.46
N ALA A 362 17.30 14.76 27.14
CA ALA A 362 16.94 14.51 28.53
C ALA A 362 17.55 15.54 29.50
N CYS A 363 18.76 16.06 29.22
CA CYS A 363 19.44 17.03 30.07
C CYS A 363 18.96 18.46 29.78
N ASP A 364 19.01 18.89 28.52
CA ASP A 364 18.78 20.27 28.12
C ASP A 364 17.30 20.61 27.93
N GLY A 365 16.45 19.58 27.75
CA GLY A 365 15.02 19.74 27.43
C GLY A 365 14.75 19.66 25.94
N ILE A 366 13.46 19.68 25.60
CA ILE A 366 12.94 19.67 24.23
C ILE A 366 12.34 21.03 23.94
N ASP A 367 12.59 21.54 22.74
CA ASP A 367 12.03 22.80 22.29
C ASP A 367 10.48 22.80 22.38
N PRO A 368 9.87 23.82 23.05
CA PRO A 368 8.43 23.90 23.24
C PRO A 368 7.62 23.87 21.92
N ASP A 369 8.15 24.45 20.84
CA ASP A 369 7.47 24.49 19.55
C ASP A 369 7.44 23.09 18.91
N THR A 370 8.47 22.27 19.11
CA THR A 370 8.48 20.86 18.72
C THR A 370 7.41 20.06 19.45
N ILE A 371 7.25 20.30 20.76
CA ILE A 371 6.20 19.65 21.59
C ILE A 371 4.82 20.08 21.09
N ALA A 372 4.60 21.38 20.90
CA ALA A 372 3.32 21.91 20.43
C ALA A 372 2.95 21.40 19.04
N ALA A 373 3.92 21.33 18.13
CA ALA A 373 3.73 20.78 16.79
C ALA A 373 3.33 19.29 16.83
N SER A 374 4.00 18.49 17.66
CA SER A 374 3.70 17.07 17.81
C SER A 374 2.33 16.82 18.41
N LEU A 375 1.95 17.55 19.46
CA LEU A 375 0.62 17.48 20.07
C LEU A 375 -0.49 17.81 19.07
N ASN A 376 -0.34 18.90 18.31
CA ASN A 376 -1.33 19.28 17.29
C ASN A 376 -1.41 18.25 16.15
N THR A 377 -0.27 17.74 15.68
CA THR A 377 -0.24 16.74 14.60
C THR A 377 -0.94 15.44 15.03
N ILE A 378 -0.66 14.95 16.25
CA ILE A 378 -1.32 13.75 16.80
C ILE A 378 -2.81 14.01 17.00
N GLU A 379 -3.20 15.14 17.58
CA GLU A 379 -4.61 15.49 17.74
C GLU A 379 -5.34 15.52 16.40
N PHE A 380 -4.74 16.16 15.38
CA PHE A 380 -5.34 16.24 14.06
C PHE A 380 -5.51 14.85 13.43
N ALA A 381 -4.48 14.00 13.51
CA ALA A 381 -4.52 12.64 12.99
C ALA A 381 -5.61 11.79 13.67
N LEU A 382 -5.72 11.87 15.00
CA LEU A 382 -6.74 11.16 15.77
C LEU A 382 -8.17 11.63 15.47
N ARG A 383 -8.39 12.93 15.23
CA ARG A 383 -9.70 13.50 14.87
C ARG A 383 -10.10 13.18 13.44
N GLU A 384 -9.18 13.36 12.50
CA GLU A 384 -9.44 13.15 11.07
C GLU A 384 -9.64 11.67 10.73
N ARG A 385 -8.79 10.81 11.29
CA ARG A 385 -8.72 9.37 10.98
C ARG A 385 -8.80 9.12 9.48
N ASN A 386 -7.95 9.83 8.73
CA ASN A 386 -7.84 9.65 7.30
C ASN A 386 -7.00 8.41 7.00
N THR A 387 -7.68 7.33 6.69
CA THR A 387 -7.07 6.02 6.39
C THR A 387 -6.85 5.79 4.89
N GLY A 388 -7.11 6.79 4.05
CA GLY A 388 -7.03 6.65 2.60
C GLY A 388 -8.12 5.73 2.04
N SER A 389 -7.73 4.66 1.37
CA SER A 389 -8.65 3.62 0.86
C SER A 389 -8.98 2.53 1.90
N PHE A 390 -8.29 2.51 3.03
CA PHE A 390 -8.53 1.56 4.10
C PHE A 390 -9.81 1.93 4.88
N PRO A 391 -10.76 1.02 5.15
CA PRO A 391 -11.98 1.36 5.85
C PRO A 391 -11.71 1.93 7.26
N ARG A 392 -12.32 3.08 7.57
CA ARG A 392 -12.15 3.72 8.89
C ARG A 392 -12.54 2.79 10.04
N GLY A 393 -13.64 2.04 9.90
CA GLY A 393 -14.09 1.07 10.90
C GLY A 393 -13.06 -0.04 11.14
N LEU A 394 -12.29 -0.44 10.12
CA LEU A 394 -11.23 -1.44 10.27
C LEU A 394 -10.02 -0.88 11.05
N ALA A 395 -9.63 0.37 10.80
CA ALA A 395 -8.58 1.01 11.61
C ALA A 395 -9.00 1.10 13.09
N ILE A 396 -10.26 1.46 13.36
CA ILE A 396 -10.82 1.50 14.73
C ILE A 396 -10.84 0.09 15.36
N MET A 397 -11.11 -0.97 14.58
CA MET A 397 -11.01 -2.35 15.06
C MET A 397 -9.59 -2.69 15.52
N LEU A 398 -8.59 -2.37 14.69
CA LEU A 398 -7.18 -2.64 15.02
C LEU A 398 -6.73 -1.86 16.25
N ASP A 399 -7.11 -0.57 16.35
CA ASP A 399 -6.85 0.24 17.55
C ASP A 399 -7.48 -0.39 18.82
N ALA A 400 -8.73 -0.88 18.72
CA ALA A 400 -9.39 -1.54 19.85
C ALA A 400 -8.67 -2.83 20.26
N LEU A 401 -8.16 -3.60 19.30
CA LEU A 401 -7.45 -4.86 19.55
C LEU A 401 -6.14 -4.67 20.30
N ASN A 402 -5.50 -3.52 20.23
CA ASN A 402 -4.24 -3.24 20.94
C ASN A 402 -4.35 -3.41 22.46
N ASP A 403 -5.54 -3.17 23.03
CA ASP A 403 -5.83 -3.45 24.45
C ASP A 403 -6.72 -4.68 24.61
N TRP A 404 -7.75 -4.80 23.79
CA TRP A 404 -8.79 -5.84 23.94
C TRP A 404 -8.24 -7.24 23.83
N LEU A 405 -7.24 -7.45 22.97
CA LEU A 405 -6.58 -8.74 22.80
C LEU A 405 -5.91 -9.23 24.08
N TYR A 406 -5.53 -8.34 24.99
CA TYR A 406 -4.85 -8.64 26.24
C TYR A 406 -5.78 -8.58 27.47
N ASP A 407 -7.09 -8.75 27.24
CA ASP A 407 -8.16 -8.72 28.25
C ASP A 407 -8.36 -7.34 28.94
N LEU A 408 -7.90 -6.27 28.28
CA LEU A 408 -8.12 -4.89 28.71
C LEU A 408 -9.40 -4.32 28.08
N ASP A 409 -9.78 -3.10 28.51
CA ASP A 409 -11.02 -2.46 28.05
C ASP A 409 -10.89 -1.79 26.67
N PRO A 410 -11.51 -2.33 25.61
CA PRO A 410 -11.39 -1.78 24.26
C PRO A 410 -12.02 -0.38 24.11
N ILE A 411 -12.99 -0.02 24.96
CA ILE A 411 -13.65 1.29 24.87
C ILE A 411 -12.69 2.39 25.36
N SER A 412 -11.90 2.09 26.37
CA SER A 412 -10.87 3.03 26.86
C SER A 412 -9.78 3.28 25.80
N ALA A 413 -9.37 2.24 25.07
CA ALA A 413 -8.42 2.36 23.95
C ALA A 413 -8.90 3.31 22.84
N LEU A 414 -10.21 3.34 22.61
CA LEU A 414 -10.83 4.18 21.58
C LEU A 414 -11.13 5.62 22.03
N SER A 415 -11.09 5.90 23.35
CA SER A 415 -11.41 7.21 23.94
C SER A 415 -10.11 8.01 24.12
N PHE A 416 -9.70 8.73 23.09
CA PHE A 416 -8.42 9.45 23.09
C PHE A 416 -8.48 10.88 23.64
N ALA A 417 -9.65 11.50 23.72
CA ALA A 417 -9.78 12.92 24.06
C ALA A 417 -9.27 13.24 25.47
N GLU A 418 -9.66 12.47 26.48
CA GLU A 418 -9.24 12.69 27.88
C GLU A 418 -7.73 12.45 28.08
N PRO A 419 -7.11 11.34 27.65
CA PRO A 419 -5.65 11.16 27.72
C PRO A 419 -4.87 12.26 26.98
N LEU A 420 -5.36 12.73 25.84
CA LEU A 420 -4.73 13.80 25.08
C LEU A 420 -4.77 15.14 25.84
N GLU A 421 -5.92 15.52 26.40
CA GLU A 421 -6.05 16.75 27.17
C GLU A 421 -5.23 16.69 28.47
N GLN A 422 -5.16 15.57 29.14
CA GLN A 422 -4.27 15.36 30.29
C GLN A 422 -2.79 15.48 29.87
N THR A 423 -2.39 14.92 28.72
CA THR A 423 -1.03 15.05 28.18
C THR A 423 -0.69 16.51 27.87
N LYS A 424 -1.59 17.25 27.21
CA LYS A 424 -1.42 18.69 26.92
C LYS A 424 -1.24 19.50 28.21
N ARG A 425 -2.06 19.22 29.22
CA ARG A 425 -1.98 19.89 30.54
C ARG A 425 -0.66 19.56 31.21
N ALA A 426 -0.30 18.30 31.31
CA ALA A 426 0.96 17.86 31.90
C ALA A 426 2.19 18.47 31.18
N ALA A 427 2.19 18.54 29.86
CA ALA A 427 3.27 19.18 29.08
C ALA A 427 3.37 20.71 29.36
N LYS A 428 2.22 21.39 29.61
CA LYS A 428 2.18 22.79 29.95
C LYS A 428 2.65 23.06 31.37
N GLU A 429 2.30 22.19 32.32
CA GLU A 429 2.66 22.32 33.74
C GLU A 429 4.09 21.86 34.02
N ASN A 430 4.55 20.84 33.32
CA ASN A 430 5.89 20.29 33.45
C ASN A 430 6.62 20.29 32.08
N HIS A 431 7.38 21.33 31.82
CA HIS A 431 8.18 21.46 30.60
C HIS A 431 9.25 20.35 30.40
N ARG A 432 9.51 19.54 31.45
CA ARG A 432 10.43 18.41 31.41
C ARG A 432 9.75 17.05 31.21
N LEU A 433 8.43 16.99 31.08
CA LEU A 433 7.66 15.75 30.96
C LEU A 433 8.31 14.77 29.96
N PHE A 434 8.53 15.20 28.74
CA PHE A 434 9.07 14.32 27.70
C PHE A 434 10.56 14.01 27.90
N SER A 435 11.33 14.91 28.53
CA SER A 435 12.72 14.63 28.95
C SER A 435 12.78 13.58 30.04
N GLU A 436 11.84 13.59 30.98
CA GLU A 436 11.70 12.58 32.03
C GLU A 436 11.29 11.23 31.45
N LEU A 437 10.40 11.21 30.44
CA LEU A 437 10.01 10.01 29.70
C LEU A 437 11.19 9.41 28.90
N ILE A 438 12.02 10.24 28.24
CA ILE A 438 13.27 9.75 27.62
C ILE A 438 14.15 9.04 28.66
N ASN A 439 14.30 9.61 29.84
CA ASN A 439 15.09 8.99 30.89
C ASN A 439 14.50 7.65 31.36
N SER A 440 13.20 7.61 31.62
CA SER A 440 12.54 6.42 32.17
C SER A 440 12.35 5.30 31.16
N LEU A 441 11.82 5.61 29.98
CA LEU A 441 11.47 4.61 28.96
C LEU A 441 12.67 4.16 28.12
N ILE A 442 13.68 5.01 27.93
CA ILE A 442 14.78 4.76 27.00
C ILE A 442 16.12 4.65 27.71
N LEU A 443 16.65 5.73 28.32
CA LEU A 443 18.03 5.78 28.80
C LEU A 443 18.29 4.84 29.98
N LYS A 444 17.37 4.73 30.94
CA LYS A 444 17.47 3.83 32.09
C LYS A 444 16.99 2.42 31.79
N ASN A 445 16.41 2.21 30.63
CA ASN A 445 15.86 0.91 30.25
C ASN A 445 16.98 -0.05 29.83
N LYS A 446 17.13 -1.14 30.58
CA LYS A 446 18.09 -2.18 30.29
C LYS A 446 17.58 -3.18 29.26
N HIS A 447 16.24 -3.26 29.06
CA HIS A 447 15.66 -4.12 28.07
C HIS A 447 15.77 -3.51 26.69
N ARG A 448 16.98 -3.60 26.14
CA ARG A 448 17.30 -3.13 24.80
C ARG A 448 18.25 -4.07 24.06
N SER A 449 18.18 -4.02 22.74
CA SER A 449 19.12 -4.69 21.85
C SER A 449 19.71 -3.72 20.85
N THR A 450 20.96 -3.92 20.47
CA THR A 450 21.55 -3.28 19.28
C THR A 450 21.71 -4.34 18.21
N VAL A 451 21.02 -4.18 17.10
CA VAL A 451 21.12 -5.06 15.93
C VAL A 451 22.07 -4.47 14.92
N ARG A 452 23.08 -5.23 14.50
CA ARG A 452 24.01 -4.91 13.41
C ARG A 452 23.81 -5.91 12.29
N PHE A 453 23.28 -5.45 11.18
CA PHE A 453 22.92 -6.26 10.04
C PHE A 453 23.92 -6.01 8.92
N LEU A 454 24.76 -7.01 8.65
CA LEU A 454 25.97 -6.87 7.84
C LEU A 454 25.78 -7.48 6.45
N PRO A 455 26.26 -6.81 5.39
CA PRO A 455 26.18 -7.35 4.05
C PRO A 455 27.09 -8.58 3.87
N SER A 456 26.58 -9.62 3.23
CA SER A 456 27.34 -10.81 2.89
C SER A 456 27.02 -11.26 1.45
N SER A 457 28.02 -11.37 0.62
CA SER A 457 27.87 -11.89 -0.75
C SER A 457 27.73 -13.42 -0.80
N GLY A 458 28.04 -14.11 0.33
CA GLY A 458 27.95 -15.58 0.44
C GLY A 458 26.62 -16.07 0.99
N LEU A 459 25.81 -15.23 1.62
CA LEU A 459 24.61 -15.67 2.34
C LEU A 459 23.57 -16.35 1.44
N LYS A 460 23.41 -15.90 0.19
CA LYS A 460 22.54 -16.58 -0.78
C LYS A 460 22.94 -18.03 -0.97
N ASN A 461 24.24 -18.26 -1.17
CA ASN A 461 24.77 -19.61 -1.33
C ASN A 461 24.57 -20.45 -0.08
N GLU A 462 24.77 -19.88 1.13
CA GLU A 462 24.57 -20.60 2.41
C GLU A 462 23.10 -21.06 2.60
N ARG A 463 22.10 -20.21 2.32
CA ARG A 463 20.67 -20.58 2.43
C ARG A 463 20.25 -21.55 1.34
N GLU A 464 20.72 -21.34 0.11
CA GLU A 464 20.48 -22.26 -1.01
C GLU A 464 21.15 -23.62 -0.78
N GLU A 465 22.35 -23.63 -0.23
CA GLU A 465 23.07 -24.85 0.17
C GLU A 465 22.34 -25.56 1.32
N ALA A 466 21.82 -24.81 2.31
CA ALA A 466 21.02 -25.38 3.39
C ALA A 466 19.73 -26.03 2.85
N GLU A 467 18.97 -25.33 2.00
CA GLU A 467 17.78 -25.88 1.35
C GLU A 467 18.14 -27.11 0.50
N LYS A 468 19.20 -27.04 -0.29
CA LYS A 468 19.68 -28.17 -1.10
C LYS A 468 20.15 -29.33 -0.23
N ALA A 469 20.81 -29.08 0.88
CA ALA A 469 21.21 -30.13 1.84
C ALA A 469 19.99 -30.81 2.46
N MET A 470 18.96 -30.05 2.86
CA MET A 470 17.69 -30.61 3.35
C MET A 470 17.00 -31.47 2.30
N LEU A 471 16.89 -30.99 1.07
CA LEU A 471 16.30 -31.75 -0.05
C LEU A 471 17.11 -32.98 -0.41
N THR A 472 18.45 -32.90 -0.31
CA THR A 472 19.34 -34.06 -0.55
C THR A 472 19.15 -35.14 0.52
N LEU A 473 19.06 -34.71 1.79
CA LEU A 473 18.78 -35.62 2.91
C LEU A 473 17.39 -36.26 2.78
N ALA A 474 16.38 -35.45 2.47
CA ALA A 474 15.02 -35.93 2.20
C ALA A 474 15.04 -36.96 1.05
N ARG A 475 15.69 -36.62 -0.07
CA ARG A 475 15.82 -37.51 -1.23
C ARG A 475 16.53 -38.84 -0.89
N ALA A 476 17.57 -38.78 -0.07
CA ALA A 476 18.31 -39.99 0.35
C ALA A 476 17.50 -40.91 1.28
N SER A 477 16.50 -40.37 2.00
CA SER A 477 15.60 -41.12 2.89
C SER A 477 14.41 -41.76 2.14
N LEU A 478 14.16 -41.37 0.89
CA LEU A 478 13.02 -41.81 0.07
C LEU A 478 13.45 -42.92 -0.89
N ASP A 479 12.72 -44.02 -0.89
CA ASP A 479 12.83 -45.08 -1.86
C ASP A 479 12.04 -44.73 -3.14
N ASP A 480 12.15 -45.56 -4.16
CA ASP A 480 11.46 -45.33 -5.43
C ASP A 480 9.94 -45.40 -5.31
N GLU A 481 9.39 -46.08 -4.32
CA GLU A 481 7.96 -46.17 -4.08
C GLU A 481 7.47 -44.84 -3.47
N ALA A 482 8.19 -44.29 -2.48
CA ALA A 482 7.92 -43.01 -1.87
C ALA A 482 8.01 -41.86 -2.89
N LEU A 483 9.00 -41.87 -3.77
CA LEU A 483 9.11 -40.88 -4.85
C LEU A 483 7.94 -40.97 -5.85
N ARG A 484 7.52 -42.14 -6.25
CA ARG A 484 6.32 -42.29 -7.09
C ARG A 484 5.09 -41.75 -6.40
N LYS A 485 4.95 -42.00 -5.09
CA LYS A 485 3.84 -41.45 -4.30
C LYS A 485 3.84 -39.93 -4.29
N ILE A 486 5.01 -39.29 -4.17
CA ILE A 486 5.15 -37.84 -4.28
C ILE A 486 4.72 -37.36 -5.66
N GLU A 487 5.20 -38.00 -6.73
CA GLU A 487 4.81 -37.66 -8.10
C GLU A 487 3.30 -37.82 -8.34
N ASP A 488 2.71 -38.92 -7.88
CA ASP A 488 1.28 -39.19 -8.00
C ASP A 488 0.48 -38.16 -7.18
N THR A 489 0.96 -37.79 -6.00
CA THR A 489 0.31 -36.80 -5.14
C THR A 489 0.37 -35.41 -5.76
N ALA A 490 1.51 -35.00 -6.30
CA ALA A 490 1.64 -33.72 -7.01
C ALA A 490 0.77 -33.69 -8.28
N LYS A 491 0.68 -34.80 -9.00
CA LYS A 491 -0.22 -34.94 -10.14
C LYS A 491 -1.69 -34.83 -9.72
N ASN A 492 -2.10 -35.52 -8.65
CA ASN A 492 -3.46 -35.48 -8.13
C ASN A 492 -3.82 -34.07 -7.66
N LEU A 493 -2.88 -33.36 -6.99
CA LEU A 493 -3.05 -31.97 -6.58
C LEU A 493 -3.34 -31.10 -7.81
N LYS A 494 -2.55 -31.26 -8.87
CA LYS A 494 -2.75 -30.52 -10.11
C LYS A 494 -4.09 -30.85 -10.78
N GLU A 495 -4.47 -32.14 -10.84
CA GLU A 495 -5.78 -32.55 -11.37
C GLU A 495 -6.94 -31.97 -10.55
N LEU A 496 -6.80 -31.85 -9.22
CA LEU A 496 -7.78 -31.21 -8.36
C LEU A 496 -7.81 -29.69 -8.58
N GLN A 497 -6.66 -29.05 -8.79
CA GLN A 497 -6.59 -27.63 -9.12
C GLN A 497 -7.25 -27.31 -10.46
N ASP A 498 -6.97 -28.14 -11.49
CA ASP A 498 -7.52 -27.97 -12.85
C ASP A 498 -9.03 -28.30 -12.95
N LYS A 499 -9.59 -29.07 -11.99
CA LYS A 499 -10.99 -29.47 -12.03
C LYS A 499 -11.87 -28.29 -11.55
N PRO A 500 -12.84 -27.80 -12.35
CA PRO A 500 -13.73 -26.74 -11.90
C PRO A 500 -14.62 -27.19 -10.72
N ASP A 501 -15.04 -26.25 -9.88
CA ASP A 501 -16.05 -26.52 -8.85
C ASP A 501 -17.37 -26.93 -9.48
N SER A 502 -18.12 -27.77 -8.77
CA SER A 502 -19.43 -28.21 -9.29
C SER A 502 -20.45 -27.05 -9.26
N PRO A 503 -21.39 -27.02 -10.21
CA PRO A 503 -22.46 -26.01 -10.19
C PRO A 503 -23.25 -25.97 -8.87
N GLU A 504 -23.42 -27.11 -8.21
CA GLU A 504 -24.10 -27.23 -6.92
C GLU A 504 -23.28 -26.57 -5.80
N ALA A 505 -21.96 -26.72 -5.80
CA ALA A 505 -21.07 -26.05 -4.84
C ALA A 505 -21.06 -24.54 -5.08
N LEU A 506 -20.87 -24.09 -6.32
CA LEU A 506 -20.90 -22.66 -6.68
C LEU A 506 -22.24 -21.99 -6.30
N ALA A 507 -23.36 -22.69 -6.44
CA ALA A 507 -24.68 -22.19 -6.07
C ALA A 507 -24.87 -21.98 -4.55
N THR A 508 -23.97 -22.48 -3.71
CA THR A 508 -24.03 -22.22 -2.25
C THR A 508 -23.57 -20.81 -1.89
N ILE A 509 -22.67 -20.21 -2.69
CA ILE A 509 -22.14 -18.87 -2.43
C ILE A 509 -23.25 -17.82 -2.56
N PRO A 510 -23.47 -16.99 -1.54
CA PRO A 510 -24.46 -15.93 -1.63
C PRO A 510 -24.00 -14.86 -2.63
N VAL A 511 -24.84 -14.55 -3.59
CA VAL A 511 -24.54 -13.56 -4.63
C VAL A 511 -25.56 -12.42 -4.60
N LEU A 512 -25.11 -11.25 -5.01
CA LEU A 512 -25.99 -10.12 -5.33
C LEU A 512 -26.64 -10.34 -6.69
N SER A 513 -27.79 -9.72 -6.90
CA SER A 513 -28.41 -9.57 -8.21
C SER A 513 -28.13 -8.20 -8.82
N LEU A 514 -28.33 -8.03 -10.13
CA LEU A 514 -28.21 -6.71 -10.74
C LEU A 514 -29.21 -5.68 -10.17
N ASP A 515 -30.33 -6.15 -9.61
CA ASP A 515 -31.32 -5.29 -8.94
C ASP A 515 -30.80 -4.73 -7.59
N ASP A 516 -29.77 -5.34 -7.00
CA ASP A 516 -29.13 -4.87 -5.76
C ASP A 516 -28.11 -3.73 -6.03
N ILE A 517 -27.90 -3.37 -7.30
CA ILE A 517 -26.90 -2.37 -7.73
C ILE A 517 -27.62 -1.11 -8.22
N PRO A 518 -27.21 0.09 -7.78
CA PRO A 518 -27.72 1.34 -8.36
C PRO A 518 -27.42 1.43 -9.86
N GLY A 519 -28.43 1.66 -10.69
CA GLY A 519 -28.25 1.85 -12.12
C GLY A 519 -27.50 3.13 -12.48
N GLU A 520 -27.62 4.18 -11.65
CA GLU A 520 -26.99 5.48 -11.85
C GLU A 520 -25.60 5.55 -11.22
N ALA A 521 -24.66 6.15 -11.95
CA ALA A 521 -23.32 6.43 -11.42
C ALA A 521 -23.39 7.53 -10.35
N PRO A 522 -22.70 7.37 -9.21
CA PRO A 522 -22.68 8.37 -8.14
C PRO A 522 -22.27 9.76 -8.67
N VAL A 523 -23.04 10.78 -8.34
CA VAL A 523 -22.72 12.16 -8.68
C VAL A 523 -21.84 12.75 -7.57
N LEU A 524 -20.66 13.23 -7.95
CA LEU A 524 -19.78 13.96 -7.04
C LEU A 524 -20.11 15.46 -7.15
N PRO A 525 -20.53 16.12 -6.04
CA PRO A 525 -20.83 17.55 -6.09
C PRO A 525 -19.57 18.30 -6.50
N SER A 526 -19.69 19.11 -7.55
CA SER A 526 -18.58 19.92 -8.08
C SER A 526 -19.14 21.18 -8.72
N GLU A 527 -18.71 22.33 -8.27
CA GLU A 527 -19.06 23.61 -8.86
C GLU A 527 -17.79 24.43 -9.17
N PRO A 528 -17.78 25.24 -10.23
CA PRO A 528 -16.68 26.17 -10.45
C PRO A 528 -16.54 27.12 -9.24
N LEU A 529 -15.30 27.34 -8.83
CA LEU A 529 -15.00 28.15 -7.64
C LEU A 529 -15.55 29.57 -7.77
N GLU A 530 -15.59 30.11 -8.99
CA GLU A 530 -16.12 31.45 -9.30
C GLU A 530 -17.61 31.61 -8.96
N SER A 531 -18.38 30.51 -8.93
CA SER A 531 -19.79 30.49 -8.54
C SER A 531 -20.03 30.10 -7.09
N ALA A 532 -18.99 29.61 -6.39
CA ALA A 532 -19.12 29.04 -5.07
C ALA A 532 -19.36 30.10 -3.97
N THR A 533 -18.70 31.27 -4.06
CA THR A 533 -18.94 32.41 -3.14
C THR A 533 -18.78 33.75 -3.85
N GLU A 534 -19.28 34.84 -3.24
CA GLU A 534 -19.15 36.20 -3.79
C GLU A 534 -17.69 36.67 -3.84
N GLU A 535 -16.82 36.23 -2.93
CA GLU A 535 -15.40 36.57 -2.88
C GLU A 535 -14.63 36.03 -4.10
N PHE A 536 -14.98 34.85 -4.60
CA PHE A 536 -14.37 34.27 -5.79
C PHE A 536 -14.93 34.80 -7.11
N LYS A 537 -16.10 35.46 -7.08
CA LYS A 537 -16.76 35.98 -8.26
C LYS A 537 -15.91 37.05 -8.93
N GLY A 538 -15.58 36.84 -10.21
CA GLY A 538 -14.75 37.77 -10.99
C GLY A 538 -13.28 37.83 -10.55
N SER A 539 -12.82 36.95 -9.67
CA SER A 539 -11.43 36.88 -9.22
C SER A 539 -10.45 36.41 -10.31
N GLY A 540 -10.97 35.74 -11.34
CA GLY A 540 -10.20 35.11 -12.41
C GLY A 540 -9.37 33.90 -11.92
N ILE A 541 -9.69 33.33 -10.77
CA ILE A 541 -9.05 32.12 -10.25
C ILE A 541 -9.77 30.92 -10.85
N TYR A 542 -8.99 30.04 -11.49
CA TYR A 542 -9.48 28.78 -12.00
C TYR A 542 -9.51 27.75 -10.88
N GLY A 543 -10.65 27.11 -10.66
CA GLY A 543 -10.76 26.08 -9.63
C GLY A 543 -12.16 25.54 -9.45
N TYR A 544 -12.26 24.59 -8.49
CA TYR A 544 -13.49 23.88 -8.17
C TYR A 544 -13.71 23.79 -6.68
N TYR A 545 -14.98 23.75 -6.29
CA TYR A 545 -15.43 23.49 -4.93
C TYR A 545 -16.29 22.22 -4.89
N HIS A 546 -16.09 21.44 -3.83
CA HIS A 546 -16.82 20.20 -3.56
C HIS A 546 -17.46 20.30 -2.19
N GLU A 547 -18.80 20.49 -2.15
CA GLU A 547 -19.55 20.51 -0.91
C GLU A 547 -19.72 19.11 -0.35
N LEU A 548 -18.95 18.76 0.66
CA LEU A 548 -18.96 17.49 1.35
C LEU A 548 -18.83 17.72 2.86
N SER A 549 -19.47 16.85 3.65
CA SER A 549 -19.28 16.87 5.11
C SER A 549 -17.87 16.40 5.45
N THR A 550 -17.05 17.28 6.02
CA THR A 550 -15.62 17.07 6.28
C THR A 550 -15.28 17.03 7.77
N SER A 551 -16.28 16.90 8.65
CA SER A 551 -16.09 16.94 10.10
C SER A 551 -15.34 18.19 10.58
N GLY A 552 -15.59 19.34 9.93
CA GLY A 552 -14.96 20.59 10.29
C GLY A 552 -13.57 20.85 9.70
N ILE A 553 -13.11 20.06 8.74
CA ILE A 553 -11.80 20.22 8.12
C ILE A 553 -11.95 20.86 6.74
N LEU A 554 -11.11 21.85 6.45
CA LEU A 554 -10.91 22.36 5.09
C LEU A 554 -9.76 21.59 4.41
N TYR A 555 -10.03 21.02 3.24
CA TYR A 555 -9.01 20.48 2.35
C TYR A 555 -8.79 21.45 1.17
N LEU A 556 -7.54 21.83 0.95
CA LEU A 556 -7.11 22.78 -0.07
C LEU A 556 -6.02 22.17 -0.94
N ASP A 557 -6.27 22.04 -2.23
CA ASP A 557 -5.29 21.56 -3.20
C ASP A 557 -4.92 22.72 -4.15
N LEU A 558 -3.63 23.05 -4.20
CA LEU A 558 -3.08 24.04 -5.15
C LEU A 558 -2.36 23.29 -6.26
N GLY A 559 -2.94 23.34 -7.47
CA GLY A 559 -2.44 22.65 -8.65
C GLY A 559 -1.66 23.54 -9.59
N PHE A 560 -0.55 23.02 -10.14
CA PHE A 560 0.30 23.71 -11.13
C PHE A 560 0.60 22.74 -12.29
N GLY A 561 0.22 23.14 -13.52
CA GLY A 561 0.46 22.35 -14.71
C GLY A 561 1.93 22.37 -15.14
N PHE A 562 2.51 21.19 -15.40
CA PHE A 562 3.91 21.11 -15.88
C PHE A 562 4.07 20.71 -17.35
N GLY A 563 3.00 20.82 -18.13
CA GLY A 563 3.00 20.46 -19.56
C GLY A 563 3.98 21.25 -20.45
N LYS A 564 4.37 22.46 -20.02
CA LYS A 564 5.28 23.33 -20.76
C LYS A 564 6.76 23.17 -20.41
N LEU A 565 7.09 22.40 -19.35
CA LEU A 565 8.48 22.23 -18.95
C LEU A 565 9.31 21.50 -20.02
N PRO A 566 10.60 21.81 -20.16
CA PRO A 566 11.53 20.96 -20.89
C PRO A 566 11.66 19.57 -20.26
N SER A 567 11.79 18.52 -21.08
CA SER A 567 11.86 17.12 -20.60
C SER A 567 12.97 16.88 -19.57
N ARG A 568 14.13 17.57 -19.69
CA ARG A 568 15.25 17.48 -18.73
C ARG A 568 14.85 17.88 -17.30
N LEU A 569 13.83 18.73 -17.17
CA LEU A 569 13.37 19.25 -15.86
C LEU A 569 12.29 18.39 -15.22
N LEU A 570 11.65 17.45 -15.94
CA LEU A 570 10.57 16.62 -15.40
C LEU A 570 10.96 15.90 -14.09
N PRO A 571 12.13 15.26 -13.97
CA PRO A 571 12.48 14.57 -12.73
C PRO A 571 12.56 15.48 -11.50
N TYR A 572 12.84 16.77 -11.68
CA TYR A 572 12.87 17.76 -10.60
C TYR A 572 11.47 18.08 -10.05
N VAL A 573 10.41 17.92 -10.86
CA VAL A 573 9.02 18.19 -10.41
C VAL A 573 8.65 17.32 -9.20
N SER A 574 9.06 16.06 -9.20
CA SER A 574 8.79 15.15 -8.08
C SER A 574 9.56 15.52 -6.81
N LEU A 575 10.67 16.23 -6.92
CA LEU A 575 11.47 16.68 -5.79
C LEU A 575 11.06 18.08 -5.29
N LEU A 576 10.50 18.91 -6.18
CA LEU A 576 10.16 20.31 -5.88
C LEU A 576 9.27 20.41 -4.65
N GLY A 577 8.31 19.51 -4.49
CA GLY A 577 7.41 19.53 -3.34
C GLY A 577 8.14 19.39 -2.00
N ARG A 578 9.10 18.48 -1.91
CA ARG A 578 9.96 18.35 -0.72
C ARG A 578 10.88 19.55 -0.56
N PHE A 579 11.46 20.06 -1.65
CA PHE A 579 12.30 21.27 -1.58
C PHE A 579 11.52 22.45 -1.01
N LEU A 580 10.28 22.68 -1.47
CA LEU A 580 9.43 23.77 -0.97
C LEU A 580 9.12 23.64 0.53
N ILE A 581 8.88 22.44 1.02
CA ILE A 581 8.44 22.19 2.40
C ILE A 581 9.61 22.02 3.37
N GLU A 582 10.74 21.48 2.90
CA GLU A 582 11.82 20.99 3.77
C GLU A 582 13.15 21.75 3.66
N THR A 583 13.28 22.80 2.82
CA THR A 583 14.53 23.58 2.75
C THR A 583 14.53 24.82 3.63
N GLY A 584 13.34 25.21 4.16
CA GLY A 584 13.13 26.47 4.86
C GLY A 584 12.67 27.59 3.93
N THR A 585 12.41 28.76 4.49
CA THR A 585 12.02 29.99 3.76
C THR A 585 12.92 31.16 4.18
N GLU A 586 12.79 32.31 3.56
CA GLU A 586 13.53 33.52 4.00
C GLU A 586 13.22 33.90 5.48
N LYS A 587 12.04 33.53 6.00
CA LYS A 587 11.61 33.87 7.37
C LYS A 587 11.93 32.78 8.39
N TYR A 588 11.94 31.52 7.97
CA TYR A 588 12.01 30.35 8.85
C TYR A 588 13.04 29.36 8.32
N ASP A 589 13.96 28.92 9.15
CA ASP A 589 14.75 27.74 8.80
C ASP A 589 13.85 26.50 8.64
N PHE A 590 14.41 25.39 8.14
CA PHE A 590 13.57 24.23 7.84
C PHE A 590 12.92 23.61 9.10
N VAL A 591 13.58 23.70 10.25
CA VAL A 591 13.03 23.17 11.53
C VAL A 591 11.84 24.01 11.95
N GLN A 592 12.00 25.33 11.97
CA GLN A 592 10.93 26.27 12.30
C GLN A 592 9.75 26.17 11.33
N LEU A 593 10.03 25.97 10.04
CA LEU A 593 8.97 25.78 9.04
C LEU A 593 8.17 24.51 9.31
N ILE A 594 8.82 23.38 9.55
CA ILE A 594 8.15 22.10 9.84
C ILE A 594 7.36 22.19 11.15
N GLN A 595 7.92 22.80 12.19
CA GLN A 595 7.21 23.07 13.45
C GLN A 595 5.95 23.91 13.22
N ARG A 596 6.06 24.98 12.42
CA ARG A 596 4.93 25.87 12.10
C ARG A 596 3.83 25.15 11.32
N ILE A 597 4.20 24.30 10.35
CA ILE A 597 3.27 23.42 9.64
C ILE A 597 2.57 22.49 10.65
N GLY A 598 3.32 21.81 11.51
CA GLY A 598 2.78 20.90 12.52
C GLY A 598 1.86 21.58 13.53
N MET A 599 2.20 22.80 14.03
CA MET A 599 1.39 23.54 15.00
C MET A 599 0.06 24.07 14.44
N HIS A 600 -0.02 24.34 13.15
CA HIS A 600 -1.14 25.12 12.61
C HIS A 600 -1.92 24.43 11.49
N THR A 601 -1.51 23.27 11.06
CA THR A 601 -2.15 22.56 9.95
C THR A 601 -2.31 21.06 10.26
N GLY A 602 -3.10 20.37 9.46
CA GLY A 602 -3.14 18.90 9.42
C GLY A 602 -2.07 18.31 8.51
N GLY A 603 -1.11 19.13 8.05
CA GLY A 603 -0.02 18.76 7.16
C GLY A 603 -0.15 19.39 5.76
N ILE A 604 1.00 19.50 5.10
CA ILE A 604 1.13 19.92 3.71
C ILE A 604 1.92 18.83 2.99
N ARG A 605 1.40 18.32 1.89
CA ARG A 605 2.08 17.29 1.08
C ARG A 605 2.05 17.64 -0.40
N SER A 606 3.04 17.21 -1.13
CA SER A 606 3.06 17.31 -2.59
C SER A 606 2.58 16.03 -3.25
N MET A 607 2.01 16.18 -4.45
CA MET A 607 1.61 15.07 -5.31
C MET A 607 1.86 15.43 -6.76
N VAL A 608 2.39 14.50 -7.54
CA VAL A 608 2.61 14.67 -8.98
C VAL A 608 1.77 13.65 -9.73
N ILE A 609 1.00 14.10 -10.70
CA ILE A 609 0.11 13.27 -11.50
C ILE A 609 0.36 13.54 -12.97
N SER A 610 0.42 12.50 -13.77
CA SER A 610 0.34 12.56 -15.22
C SER A 610 -0.59 11.44 -15.70
N THR A 611 -1.79 11.80 -16.09
CA THR A 611 -2.81 10.88 -16.61
C THR A 611 -3.17 11.24 -18.05
N THR A 612 -3.99 10.42 -18.71
CA THR A 612 -4.43 10.61 -20.10
C THR A 612 -5.81 11.24 -20.12
N HIS A 613 -5.99 12.29 -20.91
CA HIS A 613 -7.31 12.89 -21.15
C HIS A 613 -8.19 11.93 -21.93
N TRP A 614 -9.43 11.72 -21.47
CA TRP A 614 -10.33 10.69 -21.97
C TRP A 614 -10.60 10.77 -23.48
N SER A 615 -10.99 11.93 -23.98
CA SER A 615 -11.36 12.11 -25.39
C SER A 615 -10.22 12.61 -26.29
N GLU A 616 -9.28 13.39 -25.74
CA GLU A 616 -8.19 13.99 -26.52
C GLU A 616 -6.92 13.13 -26.53
N HIS A 617 -6.86 12.10 -25.68
CA HIS A 617 -5.71 11.17 -25.52
C HIS A 617 -4.35 11.87 -25.31
N ARG A 618 -4.37 13.12 -24.82
CA ARG A 618 -3.19 13.88 -24.44
C ARG A 618 -2.87 13.70 -22.95
N PRO A 619 -1.63 13.96 -22.52
CA PRO A 619 -1.31 13.94 -21.11
C PRO A 619 -1.97 15.10 -20.34
N VAL A 620 -2.29 14.85 -19.08
CA VAL A 620 -2.84 15.78 -18.09
C VAL A 620 -1.85 15.86 -16.91
N PRO A 621 -0.78 16.68 -17.04
CA PRO A 621 0.32 16.70 -16.07
C PRO A 621 0.11 17.81 -15.03
N TRP A 622 0.00 17.44 -13.75
CA TRP A 622 -0.21 18.36 -12.64
C TRP A 622 0.70 18.07 -11.46
N PHE A 623 1.28 19.11 -10.90
CA PHE A 623 1.90 19.13 -9.59
C PHE A 623 0.93 19.77 -8.60
N PHE A 624 0.64 19.11 -7.50
CA PHE A 624 -0.24 19.61 -6.43
C PHE A 624 0.53 19.79 -5.12
N LEU A 625 0.22 20.89 -4.43
CA LEU A 625 0.40 21.01 -2.98
C LEU A 625 -0.95 20.83 -2.33
N ARG A 626 -1.09 19.78 -1.52
CA ARG A 626 -2.31 19.41 -0.82
C ARG A 626 -2.16 19.75 0.66
N ALA A 627 -3.04 20.57 1.17
CA ALA A 627 -3.00 21.08 2.53
C ALA A 627 -4.35 20.92 3.20
N LYS A 628 -4.36 20.87 4.52
CA LYS A 628 -5.59 20.79 5.32
C LYS A 628 -5.44 21.52 6.65
N ALA A 629 -6.53 22.12 7.12
CA ALA A 629 -6.56 22.82 8.38
C ALA A 629 -7.97 22.89 8.96
N LEU A 630 -8.05 23.19 10.25
CA LEU A 630 -9.29 23.63 10.91
C LEU A 630 -9.61 25.07 10.50
N PRO A 631 -10.89 25.48 10.49
CA PRO A 631 -11.33 26.78 9.97
C PRO A 631 -10.60 27.99 10.59
N GLU A 632 -10.38 27.95 11.90
CA GLU A 632 -9.69 29.02 12.63
C GLU A 632 -8.19 29.13 12.33
N LYS A 633 -7.61 28.12 11.66
CA LYS A 633 -6.20 28.06 11.26
C LYS A 633 -5.96 28.35 9.77
N VAL A 634 -7.01 28.50 8.96
CA VAL A 634 -6.87 28.69 7.50
C VAL A 634 -6.08 29.93 7.13
N GLY A 635 -6.22 31.02 7.88
CA GLY A 635 -5.42 32.25 7.70
C GLY A 635 -3.91 31.99 7.85
N ILE A 636 -3.52 31.20 8.87
CA ILE A 636 -2.13 30.83 9.11
C ILE A 636 -1.64 29.82 8.06
N LEU A 637 -2.48 28.86 7.67
CA LEU A 637 -2.18 27.96 6.56
C LEU A 637 -1.86 28.73 5.27
N SER A 638 -2.67 29.76 4.96
CA SER A 638 -2.44 30.62 3.79
C SER A 638 -1.10 31.36 3.86
N ASP A 639 -0.71 31.87 5.01
CA ASP A 639 0.61 32.50 5.21
C ASP A 639 1.76 31.50 5.00
N ILE A 640 1.63 30.27 5.53
CA ILE A 640 2.62 29.21 5.34
C ILE A 640 2.74 28.83 3.85
N LEU A 641 1.62 28.62 3.17
CA LEU A 641 1.60 28.29 1.75
C LEU A 641 2.24 29.40 0.90
N LEU A 642 1.98 30.65 1.20
CA LEU A 642 2.63 31.79 0.53
C LEU A 642 4.15 31.78 0.74
N ASP A 643 4.59 31.60 1.98
CA ASP A 643 6.01 31.58 2.30
C ASP A 643 6.74 30.45 1.56
N ILE A 644 6.21 29.22 1.54
CA ILE A 644 6.85 28.09 0.82
C ILE A 644 6.81 28.25 -0.70
N LEU A 645 5.74 28.86 -1.25
CA LEU A 645 5.61 29.06 -2.69
C LEU A 645 6.49 30.19 -3.23
N THR A 646 6.74 31.23 -2.44
CA THR A 646 7.39 32.46 -2.94
C THR A 646 8.79 32.69 -2.40
N SER A 647 9.15 32.10 -1.24
CA SER A 647 10.41 32.40 -0.56
C SER A 647 11.16 31.19 -0.03
N ALA A 648 10.92 30.00 -0.61
CA ALA A 648 11.67 28.78 -0.25
C ALA A 648 13.18 28.95 -0.49
N GLN A 649 14.02 28.47 0.45
CA GLN A 649 15.47 28.48 0.37
C GLN A 649 16.02 27.36 -0.52
N LEU A 650 15.74 27.44 -1.82
CA LEU A 650 16.15 26.43 -2.80
C LEU A 650 17.67 26.33 -2.98
N ASP A 651 18.45 27.28 -2.47
CA ASP A 651 19.90 27.30 -2.49
C ASP A 651 20.58 26.65 -1.26
N ASN A 652 19.79 26.09 -0.35
CA ASN A 652 20.30 25.28 0.75
C ASN A 652 20.86 23.94 0.23
N ARG A 653 22.09 23.96 -0.29
CA ARG A 653 22.76 22.81 -0.93
C ARG A 653 22.75 21.55 -0.06
N GLU A 654 23.08 21.72 1.21
CA GLU A 654 23.21 20.58 2.12
C GLU A 654 21.87 19.91 2.35
N ARG A 655 20.81 20.71 2.56
CA ARG A 655 19.46 20.15 2.74
C ARG A 655 18.90 19.51 1.46
N VAL A 656 19.13 20.13 0.30
CA VAL A 656 18.76 19.52 -1.01
C VAL A 656 19.48 18.19 -1.21
N ARG A 657 20.78 18.11 -0.87
CA ARG A 657 21.56 16.87 -0.93
C ARG A 657 20.97 15.78 -0.04
N GLN A 658 20.62 16.11 1.19
CA GLN A 658 20.00 15.17 2.14
C GLN A 658 18.68 14.63 1.61
N ILE A 659 17.79 15.50 1.13
CA ILE A 659 16.49 15.11 0.53
C ILE A 659 16.71 14.15 -0.65
N VAL A 660 17.65 14.45 -1.54
CA VAL A 660 17.93 13.59 -2.70
C VAL A 660 18.52 12.24 -2.27
N LEU A 661 19.32 12.20 -1.20
CA LEU A 661 19.86 10.95 -0.66
C LEU A 661 18.76 10.07 -0.05
N GLU A 662 17.87 10.66 0.76
CA GLU A 662 16.68 9.97 1.30
C GLU A 662 15.78 9.42 0.17
N GLU A 663 15.49 10.24 -0.87
CA GLU A 663 14.68 9.83 -2.02
C GLU A 663 15.32 8.68 -2.81
N LYS A 664 16.65 8.70 -2.97
CA LYS A 664 17.40 7.60 -3.59
C LYS A 664 17.26 6.33 -2.75
N ALA A 665 17.52 6.41 -1.45
CA ALA A 665 17.45 5.25 -0.55
C ALA A 665 16.04 4.63 -0.52
N GLN A 666 14.99 5.46 -0.48
CA GLN A 666 13.60 5.00 -0.55
C GLN A 666 13.27 4.36 -1.92
N ALA A 667 13.74 4.96 -3.03
CA ALA A 667 13.52 4.38 -4.36
C ALA A 667 14.21 3.02 -4.51
N GLU A 668 15.40 2.84 -3.95
CA GLU A 668 16.13 1.57 -3.94
C GLU A 668 15.44 0.52 -3.05
N ALA A 669 14.98 0.89 -1.86
CA ALA A 669 14.24 0.03 -0.96
C ALA A 669 12.92 -0.49 -1.57
N MET A 670 12.26 0.33 -2.39
CA MET A 670 10.99 -0.02 -3.04
C MET A 670 11.12 -0.89 -4.30
N LEU A 671 12.34 -1.23 -4.77
CA LEU A 671 12.53 -2.00 -6.00
C LEU A 671 11.88 -3.38 -5.91
N ILE A 672 12.03 -4.10 -4.83
CA ILE A 672 11.44 -5.43 -4.63
C ILE A 672 9.97 -5.34 -4.21
N PRO A 673 9.59 -4.60 -3.15
CA PRO A 673 8.20 -4.50 -2.72
C PRO A 673 7.25 -3.94 -3.78
N ALA A 674 7.69 -2.99 -4.60
CA ALA A 674 6.88 -2.37 -5.64
C ALA A 674 7.20 -2.86 -7.06
N SER A 675 7.84 -4.03 -7.20
CA SER A 675 8.35 -4.55 -8.49
C SER A 675 7.29 -4.64 -9.58
N ALA A 676 6.09 -5.14 -9.28
CA ALA A 676 4.99 -5.20 -10.25
C ALA A 676 4.56 -3.80 -10.72
N ARG A 677 4.47 -2.81 -9.80
CA ARG A 677 4.17 -1.42 -10.16
C ARG A 677 5.24 -0.81 -11.05
N ILE A 678 6.52 -1.08 -10.77
CA ILE A 678 7.66 -0.59 -11.56
C ILE A 678 7.63 -1.19 -12.96
N VAL A 679 7.43 -2.51 -13.07
CA VAL A 679 7.26 -3.22 -14.35
C VAL A 679 6.10 -2.64 -15.14
N GLY A 680 4.94 -2.45 -14.50
CA GLY A 680 3.75 -1.88 -15.11
C GLY A 680 3.95 -0.46 -15.63
N LEU A 681 4.61 0.40 -14.86
CA LEU A 681 4.92 1.77 -15.28
C LEU A 681 5.91 1.78 -16.46
N ARG A 682 6.94 0.92 -16.40
CA ARG A 682 7.91 0.75 -17.49
C ARG A 682 7.24 0.35 -18.80
N LEU A 683 6.31 -0.61 -18.74
CA LEU A 683 5.53 -1.04 -19.90
C LEU A 683 4.67 0.09 -20.48
N ARG A 684 3.85 0.74 -19.65
CA ARG A 684 2.96 1.83 -20.08
C ARG A 684 3.72 3.00 -20.69
N SER A 685 4.91 3.31 -20.15
CA SER A 685 5.74 4.41 -20.60
C SER A 685 6.22 4.28 -22.06
N ARG A 686 6.18 3.06 -22.61
CA ARG A 686 6.56 2.80 -23.99
C ARG A 686 5.47 3.11 -25.01
N PHE A 687 4.22 3.26 -24.55
CA PHE A 687 3.06 3.39 -25.43
C PHE A 687 2.27 4.68 -25.23
N ASN A 688 2.50 5.42 -24.13
CA ASN A 688 1.70 6.58 -23.80
C ASN A 688 2.57 7.70 -23.18
N SER A 689 2.39 8.93 -23.68
CA SER A 689 3.20 10.08 -23.28
C SER A 689 2.96 10.51 -21.82
N ALA A 690 1.77 10.31 -21.26
CA ALA A 690 1.51 10.59 -19.86
C ALA A 690 2.32 9.64 -18.95
N TYR A 691 2.34 8.36 -19.30
CA TYR A 691 3.13 7.34 -18.56
C TYR A 691 4.63 7.47 -18.83
N TRP A 692 5.04 7.99 -20.01
CA TRP A 692 6.45 8.34 -20.29
C TRP A 692 6.96 9.41 -19.32
N ALA A 693 6.15 10.41 -19.01
CA ALA A 693 6.47 11.39 -17.98
C ALA A 693 6.47 10.75 -16.59
N SER A 694 5.48 9.91 -16.27
CA SER A 694 5.38 9.22 -14.98
C SER A 694 6.60 8.33 -14.69
N GLU A 695 7.17 7.67 -15.69
CA GLU A 695 8.39 6.87 -15.54
C GLU A 695 9.59 7.73 -15.09
N ARG A 696 9.71 8.97 -15.58
CA ARG A 696 10.74 9.93 -15.18
C ARG A 696 10.49 10.56 -13.81
N LEU A 697 9.23 10.62 -13.41
CA LEU A 697 8.79 11.21 -12.14
C LEU A 697 8.87 10.22 -10.98
N MET A 698 8.62 8.91 -11.22
CA MET A 698 8.45 7.91 -10.16
C MET A 698 8.87 6.49 -10.53
N GLY A 699 9.42 6.25 -11.72
CA GLY A 699 9.90 4.95 -12.18
C GLY A 699 11.41 4.78 -12.05
N ILE A 700 11.98 3.82 -12.80
CA ILE A 700 13.42 3.51 -12.78
C ILE A 700 14.26 4.67 -13.34
N GLU A 701 13.76 5.39 -14.34
CA GLU A 701 14.44 6.57 -14.89
C GLU A 701 14.69 7.62 -13.80
N ARG A 702 13.76 7.75 -12.84
CA ARG A 702 13.94 8.61 -11.68
C ARG A 702 15.10 8.15 -10.79
N LEU A 703 15.25 6.86 -10.56
CA LEU A 703 16.35 6.33 -9.75
C LEU A 703 17.72 6.67 -10.38
N PHE A 704 17.86 6.48 -11.69
CA PHE A 704 19.08 6.87 -12.39
C PHE A 704 19.32 8.38 -12.32
N PHE A 705 18.27 9.18 -12.44
CA PHE A 705 18.35 10.62 -12.27
C PHE A 705 18.84 10.98 -10.85
N LEU A 706 18.29 10.39 -9.79
CA LEU A 706 18.70 10.66 -8.41
C LEU A 706 20.18 10.32 -8.16
N ARG A 707 20.65 9.18 -8.68
CA ARG A 707 22.05 8.77 -8.61
C ARG A 707 22.97 9.78 -9.33
N LYS A 708 22.54 10.30 -10.48
CA LYS A 708 23.27 11.34 -11.23
C LYS A 708 23.21 12.69 -10.51
N LEU A 709 22.04 13.05 -9.99
CA LEU A 709 21.83 14.33 -9.30
C LEU A 709 22.72 14.46 -8.06
N LEU A 710 22.87 13.40 -7.26
CA LEU A 710 23.78 13.40 -6.11
C LEU A 710 25.22 13.74 -6.51
N ARG A 711 25.72 13.18 -7.62
CA ARG A 711 27.05 13.54 -8.15
C ARG A 711 27.11 14.98 -8.61
N ASN A 712 26.10 15.45 -9.35
CA ASN A 712 26.03 16.81 -9.84
C ASN A 712 25.95 17.85 -8.70
N ILE A 713 25.28 17.54 -7.59
CA ILE A 713 25.24 18.41 -6.40
C ILE A 713 26.68 18.61 -5.84
N GLU A 714 27.53 17.59 -5.91
CA GLU A 714 28.90 17.70 -5.44
C GLU A 714 29.81 18.40 -6.46
N GLU A 715 29.64 18.14 -7.74
CA GLU A 715 30.55 18.55 -8.81
C GLU A 715 30.16 19.91 -9.42
N ASP A 716 28.88 20.21 -9.57
CA ASP A 716 28.35 21.41 -10.25
C ASP A 716 27.05 21.92 -9.65
N TRP A 717 27.06 22.30 -8.37
CA TRP A 717 25.92 22.86 -7.66
C TRP A 717 25.26 24.07 -8.37
N PRO A 718 26.03 25.03 -8.98
CA PRO A 718 25.39 26.17 -9.66
C PRO A 718 24.43 25.75 -10.79
N SER A 719 24.77 24.73 -11.56
CA SER A 719 23.91 24.19 -12.62
C SER A 719 22.65 23.54 -12.03
N VAL A 720 22.81 22.71 -11.00
CA VAL A 720 21.68 22.09 -10.29
C VAL A 720 20.74 23.14 -9.73
N LEU A 721 21.25 24.14 -9.05
CA LEU A 721 20.44 25.23 -8.48
C LEU A 721 19.71 26.02 -9.58
N SER A 722 20.36 26.26 -10.73
CA SER A 722 19.73 26.91 -11.87
C SER A 722 18.51 26.11 -12.38
N GLU A 723 18.62 24.77 -12.48
CA GLU A 723 17.55 23.89 -12.91
C GLU A 723 16.40 23.85 -11.88
N ILE A 724 16.70 23.79 -10.60
CA ILE A 724 15.69 23.85 -9.52
C ILE A 724 14.92 25.19 -9.58
N ARG A 725 15.62 26.31 -9.73
CA ARG A 725 15.01 27.65 -9.86
C ARG A 725 14.19 27.78 -11.12
N GLU A 726 14.63 27.20 -12.23
CA GLU A 726 13.89 27.19 -13.50
C GLU A 726 12.56 26.44 -13.34
N VAL A 727 12.57 25.23 -12.74
CA VAL A 727 11.33 24.48 -12.46
C VAL A 727 10.40 25.27 -11.54
N HIS A 728 10.91 25.84 -10.47
CA HIS A 728 10.12 26.64 -9.53
C HIS A 728 9.46 27.84 -10.25
N SER A 729 10.23 28.65 -10.98
CA SER A 729 9.72 29.85 -11.65
C SER A 729 8.74 29.56 -12.78
N GLU A 730 8.89 28.42 -13.46
CA GLU A 730 7.97 28.00 -14.52
C GLU A 730 6.65 27.43 -13.96
N LEU A 731 6.69 26.79 -12.80
CA LEU A 731 5.48 26.17 -12.21
C LEU A 731 4.72 27.15 -11.33
N ILE A 732 5.39 27.81 -10.39
CA ILE A 732 4.74 28.57 -9.31
C ILE A 732 4.37 29.97 -9.81
N ARG A 733 3.27 30.05 -10.54
CA ARG A 733 2.75 31.26 -11.12
C ARG A 733 1.23 31.32 -11.01
N ARG A 734 0.68 32.53 -10.84
CA ARG A 734 -0.77 32.76 -10.78
C ARG A 734 -1.50 32.31 -12.06
N ASP A 735 -0.89 32.54 -13.22
CA ASP A 735 -1.46 32.13 -14.51
C ASP A 735 -1.41 30.60 -14.75
N ASN A 736 -0.70 29.84 -13.92
CA ASN A 736 -0.62 28.37 -13.93
C ASN A 736 -1.33 27.71 -12.73
N LEU A 737 -1.96 28.51 -11.86
CA LEU A 737 -2.61 28.02 -10.64
C LEU A 737 -4.02 27.47 -10.92
N LEU A 738 -4.33 26.34 -10.31
CA LEU A 738 -5.66 25.77 -10.10
C LEU A 738 -5.88 25.62 -8.59
N VAL A 739 -7.07 26.00 -8.13
CA VAL A 739 -7.47 25.87 -6.73
C VAL A 739 -8.61 24.85 -6.61
N ASN A 740 -8.46 23.87 -5.74
CA ASN A 740 -9.48 22.88 -5.43
C ASN A 740 -9.79 22.88 -3.94
N ILE A 741 -11.06 22.94 -3.58
CA ILE A 741 -11.48 23.03 -2.20
C ILE A 741 -12.55 21.97 -1.91
N THR A 742 -12.37 21.24 -0.81
CA THR A 742 -13.37 20.29 -0.30
C THR A 742 -13.66 20.64 1.16
N SER A 743 -14.91 21.00 1.46
CA SER A 743 -15.36 21.38 2.81
C SER A 743 -16.87 21.51 2.88
N ASP A 744 -17.39 21.68 4.11
CA ASP A 744 -18.74 22.21 4.33
C ASP A 744 -18.81 23.68 3.85
N LYS A 745 -19.98 24.13 3.41
CA LYS A 745 -20.20 25.48 2.82
C LYS A 745 -19.78 26.62 3.76
N ALA A 746 -20.15 26.53 5.03
CA ALA A 746 -19.81 27.55 6.03
C ALA A 746 -18.29 27.72 6.21
N ILE A 747 -17.53 26.63 6.07
CA ILE A 747 -16.06 26.65 6.15
C ILE A 747 -15.47 27.36 4.93
N LEU A 748 -16.01 27.09 3.72
CA LEU A 748 -15.59 27.76 2.51
C LEU A 748 -15.79 29.29 2.64
N GLU A 749 -16.99 29.73 3.03
CA GLU A 749 -17.33 31.15 3.18
C GLU A 749 -16.40 31.85 4.17
N ALA A 750 -16.12 31.24 5.31
CA ALA A 750 -15.18 31.77 6.33
C ALA A 750 -13.71 31.81 5.85
N SER A 751 -13.35 31.02 4.84
CA SER A 751 -11.96 30.82 4.41
C SER A 751 -11.64 31.52 3.07
N ALA A 752 -12.64 31.93 2.34
CA ALA A 752 -12.52 32.39 0.94
C ALA A 752 -11.50 33.51 0.77
N GLU A 753 -11.52 34.54 1.63
CA GLU A 753 -10.60 35.67 1.56
C GLU A 753 -9.13 35.24 1.73
N SER A 754 -8.87 34.32 2.67
CA SER A 754 -7.52 33.81 2.94
C SER A 754 -6.96 33.01 1.76
N ILE A 755 -7.80 32.20 1.11
CA ILE A 755 -7.44 31.42 -0.08
C ILE A 755 -7.23 32.33 -1.27
N LEU A 756 -8.09 33.32 -1.47
CA LEU A 756 -7.97 34.30 -2.54
C LEU A 756 -6.64 35.05 -2.47
N ARG A 757 -6.20 35.40 -1.27
CA ARG A 757 -4.90 36.05 -1.01
C ARG A 757 -3.73 35.23 -1.51
N ILE A 758 -3.74 33.91 -1.38
CA ILE A 758 -2.68 33.04 -1.93
C ILE A 758 -2.58 33.27 -3.44
N ALA A 759 -3.69 33.12 -4.14
CA ALA A 759 -3.71 33.22 -5.60
C ALA A 759 -3.29 34.61 -6.09
N GLN A 760 -3.72 35.69 -5.41
CA GLN A 760 -3.39 37.07 -5.79
C GLN A 760 -1.93 37.43 -5.55
N SER A 761 -1.27 36.78 -4.61
CA SER A 761 0.13 37.05 -4.21
C SER A 761 1.16 36.32 -5.09
N LEU A 762 0.74 35.34 -5.87
CA LEU A 762 1.68 34.62 -6.75
C LEU A 762 2.13 35.48 -7.95
N PRO A 763 3.39 35.33 -8.42
CA PRO A 763 3.91 36.04 -9.59
C PRO A 763 3.09 35.76 -10.84
N MET A 764 2.97 36.77 -11.73
CA MET A 764 2.27 36.68 -13.01
C MET A 764 3.20 37.06 -14.15
N GLN A 765 3.13 36.36 -15.28
CA GLN A 765 3.94 36.68 -16.44
C GLN A 765 3.38 37.95 -17.16
N ALA A 766 4.23 38.95 -17.36
CA ALA A 766 3.84 40.29 -17.80
C ALA A 766 3.17 40.38 -19.20
N MET A 767 3.30 39.35 -20.04
CA MET A 767 2.74 39.36 -21.41
C MET A 767 1.29 38.86 -21.51
N LEU A 768 0.67 38.30 -20.46
CA LEU A 768 -0.66 37.72 -20.52
C LEU A 768 -1.74 38.50 -19.73
N ALA A 769 -1.40 39.67 -19.20
CA ALA A 769 -2.33 40.52 -18.40
C ALA A 769 -3.56 41.05 -19.14
N GLN A 770 -3.66 40.89 -20.44
CA GLN A 770 -4.71 41.54 -21.23
C GLN A 770 -5.82 40.62 -21.79
N SER A 771 -5.73 39.29 -21.57
CA SER A 771 -6.83 38.42 -22.01
C SER A 771 -6.85 37.15 -21.15
N LEU A 772 -7.76 37.07 -20.20
CA LEU A 772 -8.20 35.82 -19.59
C LEU A 772 -9.53 35.38 -20.26
N PRO A 773 -9.51 34.78 -21.46
CA PRO A 773 -10.67 34.04 -21.93
C PRO A 773 -10.59 32.63 -21.38
N HIS A 774 -11.72 31.96 -21.24
CA HIS A 774 -11.93 30.57 -20.87
C HIS A 774 -10.66 29.71 -20.99
N ARG A 775 -9.97 29.42 -19.89
CA ARG A 775 -8.71 28.66 -19.93
C ARG A 775 -8.98 27.23 -20.36
N SER A 776 -8.72 26.98 -21.63
CA SER A 776 -8.37 25.65 -22.09
C SER A 776 -7.06 25.22 -21.35
N PHE A 777 -6.99 23.96 -20.94
CA PHE A 777 -5.88 23.28 -20.27
C PHE A 777 -4.47 23.75 -20.67
N PRO A 778 -3.43 23.59 -19.83
CA PRO A 778 -2.08 24.04 -20.12
C PRO A 778 -1.63 23.61 -21.52
N GLN A 779 -1.14 24.55 -22.33
CA GLN A 779 -0.56 24.22 -23.63
C GLN A 779 0.58 23.24 -23.45
N LEU A 780 0.58 22.16 -24.24
CA LEU A 780 1.53 21.06 -24.16
C LEU A 780 2.56 21.28 -25.28
N ASP A 781 3.81 21.65 -24.96
CA ASP A 781 4.68 21.99 -26.09
C ASP A 781 6.07 21.31 -26.12
N SER A 782 6.75 21.02 -25.04
CA SER A 782 8.14 20.57 -25.18
C SER A 782 8.37 19.08 -24.99
N TRP A 783 8.08 18.55 -23.81
CA TRP A 783 8.34 17.15 -23.52
C TRP A 783 7.30 16.19 -24.15
N VAL A 784 6.09 16.66 -24.40
CA VAL A 784 5.04 15.83 -25.02
C VAL A 784 5.41 15.43 -26.45
N ASN A 785 6.04 16.33 -27.21
CA ASN A 785 6.56 16.00 -28.55
C ASN A 785 7.73 15.02 -28.51
N GLU A 786 8.60 15.11 -27.49
CA GLU A 786 9.66 14.15 -27.27
C GLU A 786 9.09 12.79 -26.84
N ALA A 787 8.16 12.77 -25.89
CA ALA A 787 7.46 11.56 -25.46
C ALA A 787 6.72 10.88 -26.62
N SER A 788 6.03 11.64 -27.46
CA SER A 788 5.30 11.10 -28.61
C SER A 788 6.23 10.47 -29.67
N ARG A 789 7.48 10.91 -29.77
CA ARG A 789 8.49 10.28 -30.63
C ARG A 789 9.14 9.07 -29.98
N ALA A 790 9.28 9.09 -28.65
CA ALA A 790 9.90 8.02 -27.87
C ALA A 790 8.92 6.84 -27.65
N CYS A 791 7.60 7.11 -27.62
CA CYS A 791 6.60 6.07 -27.52
C CYS A 791 6.48 5.29 -28.83
N TYR A 792 6.28 3.98 -28.74
CA TYR A 792 6.03 3.14 -29.91
C TYR A 792 4.76 3.62 -30.63
N PRO A 793 4.81 3.78 -31.96
CA PRO A 793 3.61 4.15 -32.71
C PRO A 793 2.56 3.05 -32.55
N SER A 794 1.41 3.44 -32.07
CA SER A 794 0.28 2.54 -31.83
C SER A 794 -0.29 1.95 -33.13
N PHE A 795 0.14 2.43 -34.33
CA PHE A 795 -0.35 2.02 -35.65
C PHE A 795 0.70 2.06 -36.74
N PRO A 796 0.65 1.12 -37.70
CA PRO A 796 1.02 1.41 -39.06
C PRO A 796 -0.07 2.34 -39.63
N GLN A 797 0.28 3.60 -39.98
CA GLN A 797 -0.62 4.43 -40.82
C GLN A 797 -0.79 3.68 -42.14
N GLY A 798 -2.00 3.17 -42.38
CA GLY A 798 -2.41 2.66 -43.68
C GLY A 798 -2.53 3.83 -44.67
N HIS A 799 -1.42 4.22 -45.26
CA HIS A 799 -1.34 4.89 -46.55
C HIS A 799 -0.21 4.23 -47.32
N GLU A 800 -0.60 3.39 -48.24
CA GLU A 800 0.22 3.02 -49.38
C GLU A 800 0.76 4.28 -50.04
N ASN A 801 2.08 4.33 -50.32
CA ASN A 801 2.84 5.34 -51.04
C ASN A 801 3.34 6.57 -50.29
N SER A 802 4.18 6.40 -49.30
CA SER A 802 5.29 7.30 -49.08
C SER A 802 6.44 6.51 -48.41
N SER A 803 7.48 6.24 -49.20
CA SER A 803 8.77 5.73 -48.68
C SER A 803 9.32 6.71 -47.65
N PRO A 804 9.62 6.30 -46.44
CA PRO A 804 10.31 7.16 -45.48
C PRO A 804 11.79 7.27 -45.90
N LYS A 805 12.13 8.41 -46.49
CA LYS A 805 13.54 8.84 -46.59
C LYS A 805 13.92 9.51 -45.28
N ASN A 806 14.24 8.74 -44.25
CA ASN A 806 15.08 9.14 -43.11
C ASN A 806 15.53 7.87 -42.40
N GLU A 807 16.76 7.46 -42.66
CA GLU A 807 17.41 6.26 -42.12
C GLU A 807 17.80 6.37 -40.63
N ASP A 808 17.43 7.47 -39.92
CA ASP A 808 17.89 7.74 -38.54
C ASP A 808 16.83 7.55 -37.43
N ALA A 809 15.67 6.95 -37.68
CA ALA A 809 14.57 6.81 -36.69
C ALA A 809 14.05 5.38 -36.51
N HIS A 810 14.87 4.37 -36.73
CA HIS A 810 14.55 2.99 -36.37
C HIS A 810 15.24 2.64 -35.05
N SER A 811 14.74 3.13 -33.92
CA SER A 811 14.91 2.32 -32.70
C SER A 811 14.09 1.04 -32.93
N ALA A 812 14.76 -0.05 -33.26
CA ALA A 812 14.14 -1.34 -33.44
C ALA A 812 13.23 -1.60 -32.23
N ARG A 813 11.96 -1.95 -32.46
CA ARG A 813 11.02 -2.34 -31.42
C ARG A 813 11.67 -3.44 -30.59
N ILE A 814 11.85 -3.19 -29.30
CA ILE A 814 12.37 -4.18 -28.35
C ILE A 814 11.16 -4.87 -27.73
N PRO A 815 10.76 -6.08 -28.14
CA PRO A 815 9.56 -6.73 -27.64
C PRO A 815 9.73 -7.26 -26.21
N PHE A 816 10.99 -7.32 -25.73
CA PHE A 816 11.33 -7.88 -24.44
C PHE A 816 12.42 -7.08 -23.72
N GLU A 817 12.17 -6.75 -22.45
CA GLU A 817 13.15 -6.06 -21.58
C GLU A 817 13.29 -6.81 -20.25
N THR A 818 14.53 -7.01 -19.78
CA THR A 818 14.80 -7.48 -18.41
C THR A 818 15.33 -6.35 -17.55
N ILE A 819 14.80 -6.27 -16.32
CA ILE A 819 15.28 -5.41 -15.24
C ILE A 819 15.96 -6.32 -14.23
N GLU A 820 17.29 -6.21 -14.10
CA GLU A 820 18.10 -7.16 -13.36
C GLU A 820 18.48 -6.60 -11.98
N LEU A 821 18.04 -7.31 -10.95
CA LEU A 821 18.43 -7.09 -9.55
C LEU A 821 18.47 -8.42 -8.81
N GLN A 822 19.10 -8.46 -7.63
CA GLN A 822 19.13 -9.70 -6.85
C GLN A 822 17.77 -9.94 -6.19
N THR A 823 17.07 -10.96 -6.68
CA THR A 823 15.78 -11.40 -6.12
C THR A 823 15.64 -12.90 -6.29
N GLN A 824 14.85 -13.54 -5.44
CA GLN A 824 14.54 -14.97 -5.53
C GLN A 824 13.25 -15.25 -6.32
N VAL A 825 12.46 -14.24 -6.57
CA VAL A 825 11.19 -14.31 -7.30
C VAL A 825 11.15 -13.24 -8.39
N ASN A 826 10.25 -13.39 -9.35
CA ASN A 826 10.12 -12.47 -10.47
C ASN A 826 8.90 -11.56 -10.33
N SER A 827 8.88 -10.49 -11.12
CA SER A 827 7.66 -9.79 -11.52
C SER A 827 7.63 -9.73 -13.04
N VAL A 828 6.60 -10.33 -13.61
CA VAL A 828 6.44 -10.49 -15.07
C VAL A 828 5.30 -9.59 -15.53
N GLY A 829 5.54 -8.75 -16.52
CA GLY A 829 4.49 -7.92 -17.12
C GLY A 829 4.42 -8.05 -18.63
N MET A 830 3.21 -8.01 -19.16
CA MET A 830 2.93 -7.93 -20.60
C MET A 830 1.90 -6.84 -20.86
N ILE A 831 2.14 -5.99 -21.84
CA ILE A 831 1.22 -4.95 -22.28
C ILE A 831 0.78 -5.17 -23.73
N MET A 832 -0.51 -4.93 -23.99
CA MET A 832 -1.13 -4.99 -25.32
C MET A 832 -1.73 -3.63 -25.64
N PRO A 833 -1.24 -2.94 -26.67
CA PRO A 833 -1.86 -1.71 -27.14
C PRO A 833 -3.08 -2.03 -28.03
N LEU A 834 -4.26 -1.53 -27.64
CA LEU A 834 -5.54 -1.81 -28.29
C LEU A 834 -6.01 -0.64 -29.18
N LYS A 835 -5.28 0.46 -29.21
CA LYS A 835 -5.62 1.66 -29.99
C LYS A 835 -5.71 1.36 -31.49
N GLY A 836 -6.83 1.72 -32.16
CA GLY A 836 -7.13 1.56 -33.57
C GLY A 836 -7.59 0.17 -33.99
N LEU A 837 -7.85 -0.63 -33.04
CA LEU A 837 -8.72 -1.78 -33.18
C LEU A 837 -10.17 -1.34 -32.98
N ASP A 838 -11.12 -2.24 -33.02
CA ASP A 838 -12.53 -1.91 -32.78
C ASP A 838 -12.71 -1.16 -31.45
N PRO A 839 -13.74 -0.29 -31.33
CA PRO A 839 -14.00 0.45 -30.11
C PRO A 839 -14.09 -0.48 -28.89
N ILE A 840 -13.33 -0.14 -27.86
CA ILE A 840 -13.36 -0.90 -26.60
C ILE A 840 -14.60 -0.46 -25.82
N ALA A 841 -15.53 -1.37 -25.62
CA ALA A 841 -16.75 -1.13 -24.84
C ALA A 841 -16.54 -1.35 -23.34
N GLY A 842 -17.45 -0.80 -22.50
CA GLY A 842 -17.45 -1.05 -21.05
C GLY A 842 -17.55 -2.53 -20.68
N GLY A 843 -18.15 -3.38 -21.53
CA GLY A 843 -18.19 -4.83 -21.35
C GLY A 843 -16.79 -5.49 -21.29
N ALA A 844 -15.77 -4.87 -21.91
CA ALA A 844 -14.38 -5.34 -21.79
C ALA A 844 -13.84 -5.19 -20.36
N LEU A 845 -14.32 -4.23 -19.55
CA LEU A 845 -13.97 -4.12 -18.14
C LEU A 845 -14.50 -5.31 -17.33
N ALA A 846 -15.74 -5.76 -17.60
CA ALA A 846 -16.28 -6.96 -16.98
C ALA A 846 -15.49 -8.21 -17.39
N ALA A 847 -15.08 -8.32 -18.65
CA ALA A 847 -14.19 -9.41 -19.10
C ALA A 847 -12.81 -9.34 -18.42
N THR A 848 -12.25 -8.17 -18.23
CA THR A 848 -10.97 -7.98 -17.51
C THR A 848 -11.11 -8.40 -16.04
N LYS A 849 -12.20 -8.01 -15.37
CA LYS A 849 -12.49 -8.45 -13.98
C LYS A 849 -12.61 -9.98 -13.89
N TYR A 850 -13.27 -10.60 -14.85
CA TYR A 850 -13.34 -12.06 -14.92
C TYR A 850 -11.95 -12.70 -15.10
N LEU A 851 -11.10 -12.13 -15.94
CA LEU A 851 -9.73 -12.62 -16.08
C LEU A 851 -8.95 -12.61 -14.77
N ASP A 852 -9.04 -11.51 -14.03
CA ASP A 852 -8.33 -11.34 -12.74
C ASP A 852 -8.78 -12.36 -11.69
N THR A 853 -10.08 -12.55 -11.58
CA THR A 853 -10.67 -13.36 -10.51
C THR A 853 -10.88 -14.84 -10.90
N SER A 854 -10.56 -15.22 -12.13
CA SER A 854 -10.71 -16.60 -12.61
C SER A 854 -9.44 -17.07 -13.31
N TYR A 855 -9.24 -16.70 -14.58
CA TYR A 855 -8.16 -17.26 -15.39
C TYR A 855 -6.75 -16.93 -14.84
N LEU A 856 -6.45 -15.69 -14.53
CA LEU A 856 -5.12 -15.29 -14.02
C LEU A 856 -4.91 -15.80 -12.61
N TRP A 857 -5.93 -15.77 -11.78
CA TRP A 857 -5.86 -16.34 -10.43
C TRP A 857 -5.49 -17.82 -10.50
N GLU A 858 -6.17 -18.60 -11.32
CA GLU A 858 -5.94 -20.04 -11.45
C GLU A 858 -4.55 -20.32 -12.05
N GLN A 859 -4.21 -19.69 -13.20
CA GLN A 859 -2.99 -20.02 -13.94
C GLN A 859 -1.71 -19.48 -13.27
N ILE A 860 -1.78 -18.30 -12.64
CA ILE A 860 -0.61 -17.60 -12.11
C ILE A 860 -0.41 -17.90 -10.62
N ARG A 861 -1.49 -17.85 -9.82
CA ARG A 861 -1.42 -18.07 -8.37
C ARG A 861 -1.54 -19.55 -8.02
N VAL A 862 -2.67 -20.18 -8.33
CA VAL A 862 -2.96 -21.55 -7.87
C VAL A 862 -2.00 -22.57 -8.50
N ILE A 863 -1.91 -22.58 -9.83
CA ILE A 863 -1.05 -23.51 -10.56
C ILE A 863 0.41 -23.04 -10.58
N GLY A 864 0.61 -21.73 -10.79
CA GLY A 864 1.93 -21.11 -10.92
C GLY A 864 2.63 -20.88 -9.59
N GLY A 865 1.92 -20.80 -8.47
CA GLY A 865 2.48 -20.54 -7.14
C GLY A 865 3.00 -19.12 -6.93
N ALA A 866 2.58 -18.15 -7.75
CA ALA A 866 2.84 -16.75 -7.55
C ALA A 866 1.93 -16.19 -6.45
N TYR A 867 2.33 -15.09 -5.81
CA TYR A 867 1.46 -14.39 -4.86
C TYR A 867 0.19 -13.83 -5.53
N GLY A 868 0.30 -13.31 -6.78
CA GLY A 868 -0.85 -12.85 -7.54
C GLY A 868 -0.57 -12.61 -9.01
N GLY A 869 -1.65 -12.68 -9.81
CA GLY A 869 -1.70 -12.26 -11.21
C GLY A 869 -2.81 -11.23 -11.38
N PHE A 870 -2.54 -10.12 -12.08
CA PHE A 870 -3.45 -8.98 -12.22
C PHE A 870 -3.54 -8.55 -13.67
N SER A 871 -4.69 -8.02 -14.07
CA SER A 871 -4.82 -7.27 -15.31
C SER A 871 -5.28 -5.84 -15.06
N SER A 872 -5.06 -4.96 -16.03
CA SER A 872 -5.49 -3.57 -15.94
C SER A 872 -5.77 -3.03 -17.32
N LEU A 873 -7.03 -2.73 -17.58
CA LEU A 873 -7.50 -2.10 -18.81
C LEU A 873 -7.68 -0.60 -18.61
N ASP A 874 -6.82 0.19 -19.21
CA ASP A 874 -6.94 1.66 -19.25
C ASP A 874 -7.65 2.07 -20.55
N LEU A 875 -8.93 2.39 -20.45
CA LEU A 875 -9.76 2.79 -21.58
C LEU A 875 -9.29 4.11 -22.20
N ALA A 876 -8.81 5.08 -21.38
CA ALA A 876 -8.37 6.38 -21.87
C ALA A 876 -7.11 6.30 -22.74
N SER A 877 -6.21 5.38 -22.43
CA SER A 877 -4.98 5.14 -23.22
C SER A 877 -5.11 3.94 -24.18
N ALA A 878 -6.20 3.18 -24.09
CA ALA A 878 -6.42 1.93 -24.83
C ALA A 878 -5.27 0.92 -24.64
N LEU A 879 -4.89 0.65 -23.39
CA LEU A 879 -3.83 -0.27 -23.01
C LEU A 879 -4.37 -1.34 -22.08
N LEU A 880 -4.19 -2.60 -22.43
CA LEU A 880 -4.36 -3.74 -21.52
C LEU A 880 -3.00 -4.20 -21.04
N MET A 881 -2.88 -4.43 -19.75
CA MET A 881 -1.66 -4.90 -19.12
C MET A 881 -1.94 -6.09 -18.21
N PHE A 882 -1.05 -7.09 -18.25
CA PHE A 882 -0.99 -8.20 -17.31
C PHE A 882 0.26 -8.06 -16.45
N LEU A 883 0.16 -8.39 -15.16
CA LEU A 883 1.27 -8.36 -14.21
C LEU A 883 1.22 -9.56 -13.29
N SER A 884 2.39 -10.07 -12.88
CA SER A 884 2.53 -11.00 -11.75
C SER A 884 3.44 -10.40 -10.67
N TYR A 885 3.28 -10.89 -9.44
CA TYR A 885 4.05 -10.46 -8.29
C TYR A 885 4.51 -11.66 -7.46
N ARG A 886 5.78 -11.62 -7.01
CA ARG A 886 6.43 -12.74 -6.29
C ARG A 886 6.25 -14.07 -7.04
N ASP A 887 6.56 -14.07 -8.31
CA ASP A 887 6.31 -15.15 -9.26
C ASP A 887 7.54 -16.06 -9.38
N PRO A 888 7.44 -17.34 -9.05
CA PRO A 888 8.53 -18.29 -9.24
C PRO A 888 8.71 -18.73 -10.70
N ASN A 889 7.70 -18.51 -11.58
CA ASN A 889 7.63 -19.09 -12.91
C ASN A 889 7.63 -18.04 -14.02
N PHE A 890 8.78 -17.75 -14.56
CA PHE A 890 8.96 -16.77 -15.62
C PHE A 890 8.27 -17.12 -16.97
N ASN A 891 8.58 -18.27 -17.54
CA ASN A 891 8.11 -18.65 -18.88
C ASN A 891 6.64 -19.08 -18.89
N GLN A 892 6.21 -19.81 -17.85
CA GLN A 892 4.83 -20.29 -17.72
C GLN A 892 3.85 -19.11 -17.62
N THR A 893 4.22 -18.07 -16.89
CA THR A 893 3.42 -16.86 -16.74
C THR A 893 3.25 -16.12 -18.07
N ILE A 894 4.32 -15.99 -18.86
CA ILE A 894 4.25 -15.39 -20.21
C ILE A 894 3.31 -16.20 -21.12
N GLU A 895 3.40 -17.53 -21.07
CA GLU A 895 2.52 -18.40 -21.85
C GLU A 895 1.04 -18.28 -21.40
N ALA A 896 0.78 -18.14 -20.09
CA ALA A 896 -0.56 -17.90 -19.59
C ALA A 896 -1.13 -16.57 -20.15
N TYR A 897 -0.35 -15.49 -20.15
CA TYR A 897 -0.77 -14.21 -20.73
C TYR A 897 -1.08 -14.30 -22.22
N ARG A 898 -0.26 -15.02 -22.99
CA ARG A 898 -0.49 -15.20 -24.43
C ARG A 898 -1.76 -15.98 -24.75
N LYS A 899 -2.17 -16.89 -23.87
CA LYS A 899 -3.37 -17.71 -24.05
C LYS A 899 -4.67 -17.01 -23.66
N VAL A 900 -4.64 -15.85 -23.03
CA VAL A 900 -5.84 -15.11 -22.60
C VAL A 900 -6.80 -14.86 -23.75
N ALA A 901 -6.29 -14.44 -24.90
CA ALA A 901 -7.09 -14.16 -26.10
C ALA A 901 -7.88 -15.40 -26.55
N THR A 902 -7.19 -16.51 -26.77
CA THR A 902 -7.80 -17.79 -27.16
C THR A 902 -8.78 -18.29 -26.10
N PHE A 903 -8.47 -18.11 -24.82
CA PHE A 903 -9.37 -18.47 -23.72
C PHE A 903 -10.68 -17.70 -23.82
N LEU A 904 -10.67 -16.38 -23.95
CA LEU A 904 -11.86 -15.55 -24.07
C LEU A 904 -12.68 -15.86 -25.35
N GLU A 905 -12.02 -16.14 -26.47
CA GLU A 905 -12.69 -16.50 -27.73
C GLU A 905 -13.46 -17.82 -27.61
N SER A 906 -12.91 -18.79 -26.87
CA SER A 906 -13.42 -20.16 -26.78
C SER A 906 -14.29 -20.40 -25.54
N CYS A 907 -14.23 -19.55 -24.53
CA CYS A 907 -14.99 -19.75 -23.29
C CYS A 907 -16.51 -19.62 -23.51
N ASN A 908 -17.26 -20.37 -22.71
CA ASN A 908 -18.71 -20.33 -22.70
C ASN A 908 -19.19 -20.26 -21.25
N LEU A 909 -19.31 -19.03 -20.74
CA LEU A 909 -19.61 -18.77 -19.35
C LEU A 909 -21.10 -18.83 -19.08
N PRO A 910 -21.53 -19.39 -17.95
CA PRO A 910 -22.90 -19.23 -17.43
C PRO A 910 -23.22 -17.74 -17.24
N ARG A 911 -24.50 -17.40 -17.34
CA ARG A 911 -24.97 -16.01 -17.15
C ARG A 911 -24.59 -15.48 -15.76
N GLU A 912 -24.59 -16.35 -14.78
CA GLU A 912 -24.25 -16.05 -13.38
C GLU A 912 -22.80 -15.57 -13.24
N GLU A 913 -21.83 -16.15 -13.96
CA GLU A 913 -20.43 -15.74 -13.92
C GLU A 913 -20.22 -14.36 -14.55
N ILE A 914 -20.92 -14.08 -15.65
CA ILE A 914 -20.90 -12.74 -16.26
C ILE A 914 -21.51 -11.72 -15.30
N GLN A 915 -22.62 -12.08 -14.63
CA GLN A 915 -23.26 -11.22 -13.63
C GLN A 915 -22.32 -10.91 -12.45
N LYS A 916 -21.62 -11.91 -11.91
CA LYS A 916 -20.59 -11.68 -10.89
C LYS A 916 -19.53 -10.67 -11.36
N SER A 917 -19.04 -10.84 -12.57
CA SER A 917 -18.03 -9.94 -13.13
C SER A 917 -18.55 -8.51 -13.31
N ILE A 918 -19.81 -8.34 -13.71
CA ILE A 918 -20.48 -7.03 -13.78
C ILE A 918 -20.53 -6.40 -12.39
N ILE A 919 -20.98 -7.16 -11.38
CA ILE A 919 -21.13 -6.67 -9.99
C ILE A 919 -19.77 -6.25 -9.45
N GLY A 920 -18.74 -7.09 -9.58
CA GLY A 920 -17.40 -6.77 -9.12
C GLY A 920 -16.80 -5.55 -9.83
N THR A 921 -17.06 -5.39 -11.13
CA THR A 921 -16.60 -4.21 -11.90
C THR A 921 -17.27 -2.92 -11.41
N ILE A 922 -18.57 -2.97 -11.13
CA ILE A 922 -19.28 -1.82 -10.56
C ILE A 922 -18.79 -1.52 -9.14
N GLY A 923 -18.51 -2.56 -8.33
CA GLY A 923 -17.90 -2.40 -7.01
C GLY A 923 -16.57 -1.64 -7.06
N ASP A 924 -15.70 -1.97 -8.02
CA ASP A 924 -14.44 -1.24 -8.21
C ASP A 924 -14.66 0.22 -8.64
N MET A 925 -15.67 0.48 -9.48
CA MET A 925 -16.00 1.85 -9.91
C MET A 925 -16.60 2.71 -8.79
N ASP A 926 -17.37 2.11 -7.89
CA ASP A 926 -18.08 2.76 -6.79
C ASP A 926 -17.32 2.62 -5.45
N ALA A 927 -16.03 2.30 -5.49
CA ALA A 927 -15.22 2.11 -4.30
C ALA A 927 -15.39 3.27 -3.30
N TYR A 928 -15.58 2.93 -2.02
CA TYR A 928 -15.77 3.91 -0.95
C TYR A 928 -14.57 4.86 -0.84
N GLN A 929 -14.85 6.13 -0.64
CA GLN A 929 -13.83 7.18 -0.54
C GLN A 929 -14.15 8.13 0.61
N LEU A 930 -13.11 8.59 1.30
CA LEU A 930 -13.21 9.67 2.28
C LEU A 930 -13.42 11.03 1.60
N PRO A 931 -13.93 12.06 2.30
CA PRO A 931 -14.27 13.34 1.68
C PRO A 931 -13.13 14.00 0.91
N ASP A 932 -11.89 13.97 1.42
CA ASP A 932 -10.71 14.53 0.74
C ASP A 932 -10.40 13.82 -0.57
N ALA A 933 -10.55 12.49 -0.59
CA ALA A 933 -10.37 11.68 -1.79
C ALA A 933 -11.53 11.89 -2.78
N LYS A 934 -12.78 11.98 -2.30
CA LYS A 934 -13.95 12.27 -3.15
C LYS A 934 -13.79 13.60 -3.88
N GLY A 935 -13.44 14.67 -3.18
CA GLY A 935 -13.25 16.01 -3.80
C GLY A 935 -12.07 16.04 -4.78
N PHE A 936 -10.95 15.42 -4.41
CA PHE A 936 -9.79 15.36 -5.28
C PHE A 936 -10.03 14.50 -6.54
N ASN A 937 -10.70 13.35 -6.41
CA ASN A 937 -11.04 12.50 -7.55
C ASN A 937 -12.09 13.17 -8.47
N ALA A 938 -13.03 13.93 -7.90
CA ALA A 938 -13.94 14.76 -8.68
C ALA A 938 -13.16 15.77 -9.56
N LEU A 939 -12.17 16.47 -8.97
CA LEU A 939 -11.28 17.34 -9.72
C LEU A 939 -10.54 16.57 -10.83
N MET A 940 -9.95 15.41 -10.50
CA MET A 940 -9.19 14.63 -11.47
C MET A 940 -10.05 14.14 -12.64
N ASN A 941 -11.30 13.77 -12.39
CA ASN A 941 -12.27 13.43 -13.44
C ASN A 941 -12.53 14.63 -14.37
N ILE A 942 -12.70 15.82 -13.81
CA ILE A 942 -12.87 17.05 -14.61
C ILE A 942 -11.62 17.32 -15.46
N LEU A 943 -10.44 17.26 -14.88
CA LEU A 943 -9.17 17.51 -15.58
C LEU A 943 -8.87 16.48 -16.66
N ALA A 944 -9.24 15.22 -16.43
CA ALA A 944 -9.10 14.14 -17.38
C ALA A 944 -10.23 14.11 -18.44
N GLY A 945 -11.23 14.98 -18.36
CA GLY A 945 -12.38 14.97 -19.26
C GLY A 945 -13.27 13.74 -19.13
N TYR A 946 -13.24 13.09 -17.94
CA TYR A 946 -14.08 11.94 -17.60
C TYR A 946 -15.39 12.43 -16.99
N THR A 947 -16.33 12.85 -17.87
CA THR A 947 -17.59 13.50 -17.49
C THR A 947 -18.58 12.52 -16.84
N GLN A 948 -19.63 13.06 -16.18
CA GLN A 948 -20.70 12.24 -15.61
C GLN A 948 -21.43 11.43 -16.69
N GLU A 949 -21.62 12.01 -17.88
CA GLU A 949 -22.24 11.32 -19.02
C GLU A 949 -21.35 10.15 -19.50
N THR A 950 -20.04 10.35 -19.56
CA THR A 950 -19.09 9.28 -19.91
C THR A 950 -19.11 8.17 -18.86
N ARG A 951 -19.11 8.53 -17.58
CA ARG A 951 -19.21 7.57 -16.47
C ARG A 951 -20.48 6.75 -16.53
N GLN A 952 -21.62 7.41 -16.74
CA GLN A 952 -22.91 6.74 -16.91
C GLN A 952 -22.91 5.82 -18.13
N HIS A 953 -22.43 6.30 -19.27
CA HIS A 953 -22.36 5.49 -20.49
C HIS A 953 -21.54 4.21 -20.32
N ILE A 954 -20.37 4.30 -19.67
CA ILE A 954 -19.54 3.13 -19.38
C ILE A 954 -20.28 2.19 -18.42
N ARG A 955 -20.92 2.75 -17.37
CA ARG A 955 -21.72 1.97 -16.43
C ARG A 955 -22.85 1.21 -17.14
N ASP A 956 -23.58 1.86 -18.03
CA ASP A 956 -24.65 1.24 -18.80
C ASP A 956 -24.11 0.09 -19.66
N GLN A 957 -22.94 0.26 -20.29
CA GLN A 957 -22.28 -0.80 -21.06
C GLN A 957 -21.84 -1.97 -20.18
N ILE A 958 -21.33 -1.71 -18.97
CA ILE A 958 -20.95 -2.77 -18.03
C ILE A 958 -22.19 -3.54 -17.57
N LEU A 959 -23.27 -2.85 -17.19
CA LEU A 959 -24.54 -3.47 -16.75
C LEU A 959 -25.22 -4.29 -17.86
N ALA A 960 -24.98 -3.93 -19.14
CA ALA A 960 -25.49 -4.65 -20.30
C ALA A 960 -24.54 -5.75 -20.82
N ALA A 961 -23.38 -5.94 -20.20
CA ALA A 961 -22.35 -6.86 -20.69
C ALA A 961 -22.86 -8.29 -20.79
N ASN A 962 -22.41 -8.99 -21.81
CA ASN A 962 -22.84 -10.34 -22.15
C ASN A 962 -21.68 -11.16 -22.77
N MET A 963 -21.93 -12.44 -23.09
CA MET A 963 -20.90 -13.34 -23.59
C MET A 963 -20.27 -12.88 -24.92
N ASP A 964 -21.03 -12.17 -25.77
CA ASP A 964 -20.50 -11.68 -27.06
C ASP A 964 -19.46 -10.57 -26.85
N ASP A 965 -19.60 -9.78 -25.79
CA ASP A 965 -18.60 -8.77 -25.41
C ASP A 965 -17.28 -9.44 -25.01
N PHE A 966 -17.32 -10.54 -24.25
CA PHE A 966 -16.13 -11.30 -23.85
C PHE A 966 -15.41 -11.89 -25.07
N ARG A 967 -16.16 -12.52 -25.97
CA ARG A 967 -15.60 -13.09 -27.21
C ARG A 967 -15.04 -12.03 -28.14
N SER A 968 -15.74 -10.90 -28.29
CA SER A 968 -15.27 -9.77 -29.08
C SER A 968 -13.99 -9.18 -28.52
N PHE A 969 -13.90 -9.08 -27.17
CA PHE A 969 -12.68 -8.67 -26.50
C PHE A 969 -11.54 -9.67 -26.74
N GLY A 970 -11.80 -10.99 -26.68
CA GLY A 970 -10.83 -12.02 -27.01
C GLY A 970 -10.26 -11.88 -28.44
N LYS A 971 -11.11 -11.62 -29.44
CA LYS A 971 -10.66 -11.37 -30.82
C LYS A 971 -9.79 -10.11 -30.92
N LEU A 972 -10.18 -9.03 -30.23
CA LEU A 972 -9.40 -7.81 -30.14
C LEU A 972 -8.00 -8.07 -29.56
N LEU A 973 -7.89 -8.91 -28.53
CA LEU A 973 -6.63 -9.29 -27.93
C LEU A 973 -5.78 -10.17 -28.87
N SER A 974 -6.39 -11.06 -29.64
CA SER A 974 -5.69 -11.85 -30.66
C SER A 974 -5.00 -10.95 -31.69
N GLU A 975 -5.68 -9.91 -32.16
CA GLU A 975 -5.12 -8.92 -33.09
C GLU A 975 -4.01 -8.05 -32.45
N ALA A 976 -4.11 -7.81 -31.12
CA ALA A 976 -3.14 -7.00 -30.38
C ALA A 976 -1.87 -7.78 -30.00
N LEU A 977 -1.92 -9.10 -29.97
CA LEU A 977 -0.87 -9.97 -29.41
C LEU A 977 0.51 -9.73 -30.05
N ASP A 978 0.58 -9.60 -31.37
CA ASP A 978 1.84 -9.35 -32.08
C ASP A 978 2.46 -7.97 -31.78
N ARG A 979 1.67 -7.07 -31.18
CA ARG A 979 2.11 -5.74 -30.76
C ARG A 979 2.48 -5.69 -29.28
N SER A 980 2.36 -6.79 -28.57
CA SER A 980 2.65 -6.87 -27.13
C SER A 980 4.13 -6.61 -26.84
N MET A 981 4.39 -6.11 -25.66
CA MET A 981 5.72 -5.96 -25.07
C MET A 981 5.75 -6.63 -23.71
N ILE A 982 6.90 -7.23 -23.37
CA ILE A 982 7.09 -7.90 -22.09
C ILE A 982 8.25 -7.23 -21.36
N VAL A 983 8.05 -6.97 -20.07
CA VAL A 983 9.09 -6.50 -19.14
C VAL A 983 9.10 -7.46 -17.95
N VAL A 984 10.30 -7.90 -17.58
CA VAL A 984 10.47 -8.79 -16.43
C VAL A 984 11.54 -8.24 -15.50
N MET A 985 11.18 -8.12 -14.22
CA MET A 985 12.12 -7.88 -13.15
C MET A 985 12.53 -9.22 -12.55
N THR A 986 13.85 -9.53 -12.57
CA THR A 986 14.36 -10.87 -12.24
C THR A 986 15.83 -10.83 -11.81
N SER A 987 16.37 -11.96 -11.34
CA SER A 987 17.80 -12.07 -11.06
C SER A 987 18.63 -12.19 -12.36
N PRO A 988 19.90 -11.74 -12.35
CA PRO A 988 20.77 -11.89 -13.54
C PRO A 988 20.90 -13.32 -14.03
N GLU A 989 20.89 -14.29 -13.12
CA GLU A 989 20.98 -15.71 -13.45
C GLU A 989 19.72 -16.21 -14.16
N GLN A 990 18.55 -15.84 -13.69
CA GLN A 990 17.28 -16.20 -14.34
C GLN A 990 17.11 -15.47 -15.68
N ALA A 991 17.57 -14.21 -15.77
CA ALA A 991 17.62 -13.47 -17.03
C ALA A 991 18.46 -14.22 -18.09
N GLU A 992 19.63 -14.74 -17.75
CA GLU A 992 20.47 -15.55 -18.65
C GLU A 992 19.75 -16.82 -19.13
N LYS A 993 19.07 -17.54 -18.25
CA LYS A 993 18.29 -18.74 -18.61
C LYS A 993 17.15 -18.38 -19.56
N ALA A 994 16.46 -17.28 -19.32
CA ALA A 994 15.36 -16.80 -20.15
C ALA A 994 15.81 -16.36 -21.55
N LEU A 995 16.98 -15.72 -21.66
CA LEU A 995 17.57 -15.28 -22.92
C LEU A 995 17.74 -16.42 -23.92
N SER A 996 17.94 -17.67 -23.45
CA SER A 996 18.08 -18.83 -24.30
C SER A 996 16.76 -19.32 -24.92
N THR A 997 15.62 -18.89 -24.42
CA THR A 997 14.28 -19.39 -24.80
C THR A 997 13.40 -18.35 -25.47
N LEU A 998 13.73 -17.06 -25.39
CA LEU A 998 12.92 -15.96 -25.88
C LEU A 998 13.45 -15.36 -27.19
N PRO A 999 12.56 -14.79 -28.03
CA PRO A 999 12.97 -14.19 -29.31
C PRO A 999 13.74 -12.87 -29.09
N ALA A 1000 14.88 -12.72 -29.78
CA ALA A 1000 15.64 -11.46 -29.83
C ALA A 1000 14.90 -10.40 -30.69
N PRO A 1001 15.10 -9.07 -30.47
CA PRO A 1001 16.06 -8.46 -29.53
C PRO A 1001 15.55 -8.32 -28.09
N ILE A 1002 16.45 -8.46 -27.11
CA ILE A 1002 16.15 -8.30 -25.69
C ILE A 1002 16.99 -7.13 -25.14
N ALA A 1003 16.32 -6.16 -24.49
CA ALA A 1003 17.02 -5.14 -23.72
C ALA A 1003 17.30 -5.62 -22.28
N ARG A 1004 18.48 -5.32 -21.77
CA ARG A 1004 18.89 -5.62 -20.39
C ARG A 1004 19.15 -4.33 -19.65
N LEU A 1005 18.51 -4.14 -18.51
CA LEU A 1005 18.69 -3.02 -17.64
C LEU A 1005 19.18 -3.52 -16.28
N SER A 1006 20.47 -3.32 -15.99
CA SER A 1006 21.03 -3.66 -14.68
C SER A 1006 20.84 -2.51 -13.71
N LEU A 1007 20.32 -2.82 -12.52
CA LEU A 1007 20.17 -1.88 -11.40
C LEU A 1007 21.32 -1.99 -10.39
N GLN A 1008 22.30 -2.86 -10.68
CA GLN A 1008 23.50 -3.06 -9.85
C GLN A 1008 24.45 -1.87 -9.88
#